data_c1d7813a213eec26c27647162f613661
#
_entry.id   c1d7813a213eec26c27647162f613661
#
_cell.length_a   1.000
_cell.length_b   1.000
_cell.length_c   1.000
_cell.angle_alpha   90.00
_cell.angle_beta   90.00
_cell.angle_gamma   90.00
#
_symmetry.space_group_name_H-M   'P 1'
#
loop_
_entity.id
_entity.type
_entity.pdbx_description
1 polymer ?
#
loop_
_entity_poly.entity_id
_entity_poly.type
_entity_poly.pdbx_seq_one_letter_code
_entity_poly.pdbx_strand_id
1 'polypeptide(L)'
;MKTPLRHATLLILTATGLTAGSEEAPRTPTPGFNRDIRPILSDACFHCHGPDQNTREAGLRLDVRDDATSATKSGAVAIVPGYPEKSEVVRRIFSTDEDDRMPPDRSHKSLTPRQKEVLSHWIAQGAEYQNHWAYEPVQRPPVPTPEDHPVDAFIRQRLATENLRAAEEADRVTLIRRATLDLTGLPPALAEVDAFLHDTAPGAWERVIDRLLASPHYGERMAIDWLDAARYADTNGYQVDRDRSLHPWRDWVIQAFNENKRFDQFTLEQLAGDLLPNATVAQRVATGFNRNHMINEEGGVTEEEFLANYTADRVETTATVWLAQTFNCARCHDHKFDPLTQRDFYSLKAFFHNVSEKGAGDYAKPAHVSSPPFLPVPGPDLAAKISAIKTDIEQAAPDQSPEGKARVEALTKSLEEAENAVPVTLVMDDAMPRDTFILLRGAFDQPGEKVTATTPAIMPPMSDSLPRNRLGLARWLVDPAHPLTARVTVNRYWQMLFGTGLVATAEDFGSQGEPPSHPELLDWLAAEFISSGWDTKAMLRLMVTSATYRQSSKFTPAARERDPDNRLLARGPRFRLPGEVVRDQALAASGLLATKIGGPSVKPYHPPGLYEQITEGSGTTVYVPGKGEDLHRRSLYTYWKRSVPNPAMMLFDAPFRETCVMRRPRTNTPLQALNLLNDPTYVEASRRLAQRMLLEGGASTSSRLTHGFRLVTARHPHPAEMTILTASLERTLLDFQADPAGAEALLHVGEAITQPGLNAAELAAYTTVASTLLNLDETVTKE
;
A
#
# COMPACT_ATOMS: atom_id res chain seq x y z
N MET A 1 68.38 -63.20 13.16
CA MET A 1 68.90 -64.20 12.20
C MET A 1 67.98 -64.19 10.98
N LYS A 2 68.63 -64.04 9.81
CA LYS A 2 68.16 -64.31 8.44
C LYS A 2 67.28 -63.28 7.74
N THR A 3 67.92 -62.31 7.06
CA THR A 3 67.65 -61.79 5.70
C THR A 3 67.71 -62.93 4.67
N PRO A 4 67.40 -62.80 3.35
CA PRO A 4 66.74 -61.73 2.52
C PRO A 4 65.85 -62.35 1.42
N LEU A 5 65.20 -61.58 0.59
CA LEU A 5 65.38 -61.63 -0.87
C LEU A 5 64.61 -60.47 -1.58
N ARG A 6 65.34 -59.75 -2.41
CA ARG A 6 64.84 -58.69 -3.34
C ARG A 6 64.18 -59.34 -4.56
N HIS A 7 63.04 -58.78 -4.99
CA HIS A 7 62.62 -58.88 -6.40
C HIS A 7 62.38 -57.44 -6.94
N ALA A 8 63.17 -57.09 -7.90
CA ALA A 8 63.04 -55.85 -8.68
C ALA A 8 61.96 -56.06 -9.74
N THR A 9 60.94 -55.26 -9.73
CA THR A 9 59.93 -55.13 -10.81
C THR A 9 60.12 -53.83 -11.55
N LEU A 10 60.41 -53.92 -12.84
CA LEU A 10 60.66 -52.87 -13.79
C LEU A 10 59.28 -52.12 -14.08
N LEU A 11 59.14 -50.87 -13.67
CA LEU A 11 58.02 -50.06 -14.06
C LEU A 11 58.37 -49.31 -15.36
N ILE A 12 57.61 -49.61 -16.41
CA ILE A 12 57.59 -48.85 -17.66
C ILE A 12 56.73 -47.55 -17.45
N LEU A 13 57.35 -46.36 -17.45
CA LEU A 13 56.62 -45.09 -17.46
C LEU A 13 56.12 -44.85 -18.90
N THR A 14 54.79 -44.94 -19.09
CA THR A 14 54.12 -44.36 -20.22
C THR A 14 53.81 -42.89 -19.88
N ALA A 15 54.44 -41.94 -20.58
CA ALA A 15 54.19 -40.52 -20.50
C ALA A 15 52.83 -40.23 -21.22
N THR A 16 51.73 -40.11 -20.44
CA THR A 16 50.51 -39.49 -20.91
C THR A 16 50.62 -37.98 -20.75
N GLY A 17 50.68 -37.25 -21.87
CA GLY A 17 50.66 -35.79 -21.89
C GLY A 17 49.37 -35.25 -21.24
N LEU A 18 49.51 -34.62 -20.08
CA LEU A 18 48.46 -33.70 -19.57
C LEU A 18 48.47 -32.46 -20.42
N THR A 19 47.45 -32.33 -21.29
CA THR A 19 47.07 -31.04 -21.80
C THR A 19 46.48 -30.23 -20.65
N ALA A 20 47.21 -29.21 -20.19
CA ALA A 20 46.71 -28.21 -19.30
C ALA A 20 45.50 -27.50 -19.99
N GLY A 21 44.31 -27.91 -19.64
CA GLY A 21 43.11 -27.10 -19.93
C GLY A 21 43.30 -25.79 -19.18
N SER A 22 43.38 -24.71 -19.89
CA SER A 22 43.27 -23.36 -19.33
C SER A 22 41.90 -23.30 -18.64
N GLU A 23 41.82 -23.29 -17.32
CA GLU A 23 40.66 -22.84 -16.58
C GLU A 23 40.39 -21.39 -17.04
N GLU A 24 39.39 -21.21 -17.87
CA GLU A 24 38.86 -19.89 -18.23
C GLU A 24 38.38 -19.28 -16.90
N ALA A 25 39.07 -18.24 -16.43
CA ALA A 25 38.67 -17.49 -15.24
C ALA A 25 37.19 -17.14 -15.38
N PRO A 26 36.38 -17.21 -14.29
CA PRO A 26 34.96 -16.89 -14.36
C PRO A 26 34.77 -15.52 -14.98
N ARG A 27 34.17 -15.46 -16.17
CA ARG A 27 33.88 -14.21 -16.87
C ARG A 27 33.00 -13.38 -15.94
N THR A 28 33.53 -12.25 -15.48
CA THR A 28 32.71 -11.25 -14.77
C THR A 28 31.54 -10.86 -15.68
N PRO A 29 30.30 -10.98 -15.22
CA PRO A 29 29.17 -10.65 -16.06
C PRO A 29 29.32 -9.23 -16.60
N THR A 30 28.98 -9.01 -17.87
CA THR A 30 28.97 -7.69 -18.50
C THR A 30 28.07 -6.74 -17.68
N PRO A 31 28.57 -5.59 -17.20
CA PRO A 31 27.76 -4.64 -16.46
C PRO A 31 26.62 -4.09 -17.34
N GLY A 32 25.38 -4.26 -16.89
CA GLY A 32 24.20 -3.68 -17.54
C GLY A 32 23.99 -2.23 -17.09
N PHE A 33 23.69 -1.32 -18.03
CA PHE A 33 23.57 0.10 -17.71
C PHE A 33 22.49 0.37 -16.63
N ASN A 34 21.28 -0.13 -16.80
CA ASN A 34 20.18 0.09 -15.82
C ASN A 34 20.42 -0.64 -14.50
N ARG A 35 21.05 -1.82 -14.53
CA ARG A 35 21.27 -2.63 -13.33
C ARG A 35 22.46 -2.18 -12.49
N ASP A 36 23.59 -1.86 -13.14
CA ASP A 36 24.87 -1.70 -12.43
C ASP A 36 25.43 -0.30 -12.52
N ILE A 37 25.15 0.46 -13.60
CA ILE A 37 25.78 1.75 -13.90
C ILE A 37 24.89 2.92 -13.51
N ARG A 38 23.62 2.91 -13.95
CA ARG A 38 22.66 3.99 -13.65
C ARG A 38 22.52 4.25 -12.15
N PRO A 39 22.41 3.25 -11.25
CA PRO A 39 22.37 3.50 -9.81
C PRO A 39 23.59 4.22 -9.27
N ILE A 40 24.80 3.90 -9.78
CA ILE A 40 26.03 4.58 -9.38
C ILE A 40 26.04 6.03 -9.87
N LEU A 41 25.70 6.26 -11.14
CA LEU A 41 25.69 7.61 -11.72
C LEU A 41 24.61 8.48 -11.07
N SER A 42 23.40 7.93 -10.82
CA SER A 42 22.31 8.70 -10.24
C SER A 42 22.60 9.12 -8.80
N ASP A 43 23.16 8.24 -7.99
CA ASP A 43 23.52 8.56 -6.61
C ASP A 43 24.69 9.54 -6.50
N ALA A 44 25.75 9.34 -7.29
CA ALA A 44 27.02 10.04 -7.11
C ALA A 44 27.26 11.20 -8.10
N CYS A 45 26.59 11.22 -9.26
CA CYS A 45 26.93 12.14 -10.36
C CYS A 45 25.78 13.02 -10.84
N PHE A 46 24.52 12.51 -10.91
CA PHE A 46 23.40 13.24 -11.53
C PHE A 46 23.01 14.52 -10.78
N HIS A 47 23.40 14.66 -9.52
CA HIS A 47 23.20 15.92 -8.80
C HIS A 47 23.80 17.13 -9.53
N CYS A 48 25.00 16.96 -10.13
CA CYS A 48 25.72 18.00 -10.85
C CYS A 48 25.85 17.72 -12.36
N HIS A 49 25.61 16.49 -12.80
CA HIS A 49 25.78 16.05 -14.19
C HIS A 49 24.56 15.27 -14.69
N GLY A 50 23.37 15.68 -14.28
CA GLY A 50 22.08 15.07 -14.59
C GLY A 50 21.12 15.98 -15.35
N PRO A 51 19.81 15.66 -15.32
CA PRO A 51 18.79 16.37 -16.09
C PRO A 51 18.53 17.81 -15.63
N ASP A 52 18.70 18.12 -14.33
CA ASP A 52 18.44 19.47 -13.81
C ASP A 52 19.43 20.50 -14.40
N GLN A 53 18.91 21.42 -15.21
CA GLN A 53 19.69 22.43 -15.88
C GLN A 53 20.26 23.49 -14.90
N ASN A 54 19.59 23.73 -13.77
CA ASN A 54 19.95 24.79 -12.83
C ASN A 54 21.17 24.43 -11.96
N THR A 55 21.40 23.14 -11.73
CA THR A 55 22.51 22.64 -10.91
C THR A 55 23.60 22.00 -11.76
N ARG A 56 23.46 22.00 -13.10
CA ARG A 56 24.40 21.32 -14.02
C ARG A 56 25.72 22.00 -14.10
N GLU A 57 26.77 21.29 -13.69
CA GLU A 57 28.14 21.72 -13.77
C GLU A 57 28.78 21.36 -15.14
N ALA A 58 29.66 22.24 -15.63
CA ALA A 58 30.35 22.09 -16.91
C ALA A 58 29.47 21.86 -18.15
N GLY A 59 28.16 22.00 -18.04
CA GLY A 59 27.16 21.64 -19.07
C GLY A 59 27.10 20.15 -19.41
N LEU A 60 27.70 19.28 -18.58
CA LEU A 60 27.82 17.85 -18.83
C LEU A 60 26.58 17.09 -18.32
N ARG A 61 26.06 16.19 -19.16
CA ARG A 61 25.00 15.22 -18.83
C ARG A 61 25.56 13.80 -18.91
N LEU A 62 25.61 13.10 -17.78
CA LEU A 62 26.00 11.69 -17.73
C LEU A 62 24.79 10.75 -17.84
N ASP A 63 23.58 11.27 -17.83
CA ASP A 63 22.35 10.54 -18.05
C ASP A 63 22.00 10.37 -19.54
N VAL A 64 22.63 11.14 -20.43
CA VAL A 64 22.45 11.12 -21.89
C VAL A 64 23.74 10.72 -22.57
N ARG A 65 23.69 9.64 -23.38
CA ARG A 65 24.89 9.09 -24.07
C ARG A 65 25.60 10.11 -24.94
N ASP A 66 24.85 10.81 -25.77
CA ASP A 66 25.44 11.74 -26.75
C ASP A 66 26.17 12.89 -26.06
N ASP A 67 25.64 13.41 -24.96
CA ASP A 67 26.32 14.45 -24.17
C ASP A 67 27.55 13.89 -23.44
N ALA A 68 27.44 12.71 -22.84
CA ALA A 68 28.54 12.08 -22.09
C ALA A 68 29.72 11.68 -22.98
N THR A 69 29.46 11.36 -24.26
CA THR A 69 30.51 10.98 -25.24
C THR A 69 30.98 12.12 -26.11
N SER A 70 30.40 13.32 -25.98
CA SER A 70 30.81 14.53 -26.70
C SER A 70 31.86 15.32 -25.91
N ALA A 71 32.61 16.16 -26.64
CA ALA A 71 33.57 17.05 -25.99
C ALA A 71 32.85 18.16 -25.20
N THR A 72 33.23 18.33 -23.96
CA THR A 72 32.80 19.46 -23.11
C THR A 72 33.42 20.79 -23.63
N LYS A 73 32.99 21.92 -23.07
CA LYS A 73 33.58 23.24 -23.40
C LYS A 73 35.08 23.32 -23.17
N SER A 74 35.65 22.50 -22.30
CA SER A 74 37.09 22.40 -22.08
C SER A 74 37.84 21.52 -23.10
N GLY A 75 37.11 20.85 -23.99
CA GLY A 75 37.64 19.89 -24.95
C GLY A 75 37.81 18.47 -24.40
N ALA A 76 37.59 18.24 -23.11
CA ALA A 76 37.63 16.91 -22.51
C ALA A 76 36.36 16.11 -22.84
N VAL A 77 36.50 14.80 -23.06
CA VAL A 77 35.39 13.87 -23.27
C VAL A 77 35.17 13.08 -22.00
N ALA A 78 33.95 13.14 -21.44
CA ALA A 78 33.66 12.50 -20.17
C ALA A 78 33.75 10.95 -20.27
N ILE A 79 33.21 10.35 -21.33
CA ILE A 79 33.24 8.92 -21.59
C ILE A 79 33.71 8.68 -23.03
N VAL A 80 34.80 7.98 -23.21
CA VAL A 80 35.27 7.50 -24.51
C VAL A 80 34.99 5.99 -24.61
N PRO A 81 33.95 5.57 -25.34
CA PRO A 81 33.58 4.16 -25.43
C PRO A 81 34.74 3.27 -25.87
N GLY A 82 34.99 2.19 -25.12
CA GLY A 82 36.10 1.27 -25.35
C GLY A 82 37.46 1.68 -24.78
N TYR A 83 37.57 2.93 -24.26
CA TYR A 83 38.86 3.47 -23.83
C TYR A 83 38.77 4.14 -22.45
N PRO A 84 38.76 3.36 -21.37
CA PRO A 84 38.69 3.88 -19.98
C PRO A 84 39.83 4.90 -19.70
N GLU A 85 41.03 4.62 -20.17
CA GLU A 85 42.23 5.46 -19.99
C GLU A 85 42.16 6.84 -20.68
N LYS A 86 41.20 7.00 -21.63
CA LYS A 86 40.95 8.29 -22.33
C LYS A 86 39.71 8.99 -21.78
N SER A 87 38.99 8.35 -20.87
CA SER A 87 37.74 8.85 -20.32
C SER A 87 37.99 9.73 -19.10
N GLU A 88 37.56 11.00 -19.16
CA GLU A 88 37.73 11.96 -18.07
C GLU A 88 37.05 11.52 -16.77
N VAL A 89 35.92 10.84 -16.85
CA VAL A 89 35.24 10.26 -15.68
C VAL A 89 36.15 9.28 -14.95
N VAL A 90 36.84 8.37 -15.66
CA VAL A 90 37.76 7.40 -15.06
C VAL A 90 38.95 8.11 -14.44
N ARG A 91 39.55 9.08 -15.12
CA ARG A 91 40.66 9.87 -14.58
C ARG A 91 40.28 10.52 -13.25
N ARG A 92 39.09 11.13 -13.19
CA ARG A 92 38.62 11.88 -12.01
C ARG A 92 38.18 10.98 -10.85
N ILE A 93 37.52 9.87 -11.11
CA ILE A 93 37.08 8.98 -10.01
C ILE A 93 38.25 8.25 -9.33
N PHE A 94 39.37 8.10 -10.03
CA PHE A 94 40.60 7.52 -9.46
C PHE A 94 41.62 8.59 -9.00
N SER A 95 41.36 9.88 -9.21
CA SER A 95 42.26 10.94 -8.75
C SER A 95 42.40 10.96 -7.23
N THR A 96 43.63 11.21 -6.78
CA THR A 96 43.96 11.48 -5.37
C THR A 96 44.01 12.98 -5.06
N ASP A 97 44.01 13.82 -6.10
CA ASP A 97 43.97 15.27 -5.99
C ASP A 97 42.55 15.73 -5.68
N GLU A 98 42.36 16.46 -4.60
CA GLU A 98 41.04 16.90 -4.11
C GLU A 98 40.34 17.85 -5.09
N ASP A 99 41.09 18.66 -5.84
CA ASP A 99 40.56 19.60 -6.84
C ASP A 99 40.08 18.89 -8.12
N ASP A 100 40.67 17.75 -8.42
CA ASP A 100 40.33 16.94 -9.60
C ASP A 100 39.37 15.79 -9.33
N ARG A 101 39.28 15.33 -8.07
CA ARG A 101 38.54 14.14 -7.70
C ARG A 101 37.03 14.33 -7.86
N MET A 102 36.37 13.30 -8.43
CA MET A 102 34.90 13.20 -8.51
C MET A 102 34.39 11.92 -7.84
N PRO A 103 33.30 12.00 -7.08
CA PRO A 103 32.59 13.21 -6.64
C PRO A 103 33.45 14.09 -5.75
N PRO A 104 33.25 15.43 -5.78
CA PRO A 104 34.03 16.35 -4.92
C PRO A 104 33.59 16.20 -3.43
N ASP A 105 34.49 16.44 -2.48
CA ASP A 105 34.26 16.28 -1.06
C ASP A 105 33.03 17.07 -0.55
N ARG A 106 32.78 18.25 -1.12
CA ARG A 106 31.59 19.08 -0.82
C ARG A 106 30.27 18.41 -1.12
N SER A 107 30.24 17.35 -1.94
CA SER A 107 29.03 16.59 -2.25
C SER A 107 28.67 15.58 -1.17
N HIS A 108 29.56 15.28 -0.23
CA HIS A 108 29.44 14.22 0.77
C HIS A 108 29.15 12.83 0.16
N LYS A 109 29.54 12.63 -1.10
CA LYS A 109 29.41 11.36 -1.83
C LYS A 109 30.79 10.78 -2.11
N SER A 110 30.91 9.47 -2.11
CA SER A 110 32.12 8.75 -2.46
C SER A 110 31.79 7.46 -3.20
N LEU A 111 32.69 7.05 -4.10
CA LEU A 111 32.58 5.78 -4.81
C LEU A 111 33.45 4.72 -4.13
N THR A 112 32.88 3.55 -3.90
CA THR A 112 33.64 2.38 -3.44
C THR A 112 34.61 1.91 -4.54
N PRO A 113 35.71 1.19 -4.19
CA PRO A 113 36.61 0.63 -5.18
C PRO A 113 35.89 -0.22 -6.24
N ARG A 114 34.92 -1.04 -5.82
CA ARG A 114 34.12 -1.87 -6.72
C ARG A 114 33.26 -1.04 -7.69
N GLN A 115 32.65 0.04 -7.23
CA GLN A 115 31.86 0.93 -8.12
C GLN A 115 32.75 1.57 -9.19
N LYS A 116 33.96 2.01 -8.82
CA LYS A 116 34.96 2.55 -9.76
C LYS A 116 35.39 1.52 -10.82
N GLU A 117 35.62 0.27 -10.38
CA GLU A 117 35.95 -0.84 -11.27
C GLU A 117 34.82 -1.16 -12.23
N VAL A 118 33.56 -1.21 -11.74
CA VAL A 118 32.37 -1.48 -12.55
C VAL A 118 32.17 -0.41 -13.62
N LEU A 119 32.32 0.88 -13.27
CA LEU A 119 32.26 1.98 -14.24
C LEU A 119 33.36 1.88 -15.30
N SER A 120 34.60 1.62 -14.88
CA SER A 120 35.73 1.45 -15.80
C SER A 120 35.55 0.26 -16.74
N HIS A 121 35.07 -0.86 -16.22
CA HIS A 121 34.78 -2.07 -16.99
C HIS A 121 33.66 -1.87 -18.02
N TRP A 122 32.57 -1.21 -17.62
CA TRP A 122 31.50 -0.83 -18.53
C TRP A 122 31.98 0.07 -19.67
N ILE A 123 32.83 1.07 -19.39
CA ILE A 123 33.43 1.92 -20.42
C ILE A 123 34.31 1.10 -21.37
N ALA A 124 35.14 0.18 -20.83
CA ALA A 124 35.97 -0.72 -21.64
C ALA A 124 35.15 -1.59 -22.61
N GLN A 125 33.90 -1.94 -22.24
CA GLN A 125 33.00 -2.73 -23.07
C GLN A 125 32.19 -1.89 -24.06
N GLY A 126 32.45 -0.59 -24.21
CA GLY A 126 31.79 0.27 -25.19
C GLY A 126 30.77 1.26 -24.61
N ALA A 127 30.62 1.33 -23.31
CA ALA A 127 29.72 2.27 -22.61
C ALA A 127 28.32 2.30 -23.23
N GLU A 128 27.69 1.14 -23.33
CA GLU A 128 26.33 1.05 -23.89
C GLU A 128 25.30 1.58 -22.90
N TYR A 129 24.58 2.62 -23.31
CA TYR A 129 23.48 3.21 -22.58
C TYR A 129 22.17 2.47 -22.88
N GLN A 130 21.31 2.42 -21.90
CA GLN A 130 19.94 1.93 -22.03
C GLN A 130 18.99 3.03 -21.58
N ASN A 131 17.83 3.13 -22.23
CA ASN A 131 16.75 3.94 -21.70
C ASN A 131 16.35 3.43 -20.32
N HIS A 132 15.77 4.30 -19.49
CA HIS A 132 15.34 3.86 -18.18
C HIS A 132 14.19 2.85 -18.31
N TRP A 133 14.36 1.70 -17.66
CA TRP A 133 13.43 0.56 -17.78
C TRP A 133 11.95 0.92 -17.53
N ALA A 134 11.71 1.90 -16.64
CA ALA A 134 10.36 2.33 -16.26
C ALA A 134 9.60 3.00 -17.42
N TYR A 135 10.30 3.62 -18.37
CA TYR A 135 9.70 4.34 -19.49
C TYR A 135 9.65 3.51 -20.79
N GLU A 136 10.26 2.32 -20.77
CA GLU A 136 10.20 1.41 -21.91
C GLU A 136 8.82 0.71 -21.96
N PRO A 137 8.27 0.45 -23.16
CA PRO A 137 7.02 -0.28 -23.29
C PRO A 137 7.05 -1.63 -22.57
N VAL A 138 5.93 -2.01 -21.97
CA VAL A 138 5.79 -3.31 -21.33
C VAL A 138 6.01 -4.41 -22.36
N GLN A 139 6.95 -5.32 -22.08
CA GLN A 139 7.21 -6.49 -22.88
C GLN A 139 6.54 -7.72 -22.25
N ARG A 140 6.13 -8.70 -23.05
CA ARG A 140 5.70 -10.01 -22.55
C ARG A 140 6.81 -11.04 -22.78
N PRO A 141 7.73 -11.22 -21.85
CA PRO A 141 8.81 -12.21 -22.02
C PRO A 141 8.21 -13.63 -22.04
N PRO A 142 8.87 -14.57 -22.75
CA PRO A 142 8.47 -15.97 -22.69
C PRO A 142 8.66 -16.53 -21.30
N VAL A 143 7.72 -17.36 -20.85
CA VAL A 143 7.85 -18.08 -19.59
C VAL A 143 9.04 -19.03 -19.69
N PRO A 144 10.01 -19.02 -18.77
CA PRO A 144 11.23 -19.83 -18.84
C PRO A 144 10.98 -21.34 -19.00
N THR A 145 9.93 -21.85 -18.35
CA THR A 145 9.45 -23.23 -18.45
C THR A 145 7.95 -23.16 -18.72
N PRO A 146 7.50 -23.30 -19.97
CA PRO A 146 6.10 -23.07 -20.35
C PRO A 146 5.08 -23.98 -19.63
N GLU A 147 5.49 -25.15 -19.17
CA GLU A 147 4.65 -26.12 -18.45
C GLU A 147 4.46 -25.75 -16.97
N ASP A 148 5.32 -24.91 -16.43
CA ASP A 148 5.26 -24.44 -15.04
C ASP A 148 4.28 -23.28 -14.88
N HIS A 149 3.87 -23.06 -13.62
CA HIS A 149 3.16 -21.84 -13.26
C HIS A 149 4.08 -20.61 -13.54
N PRO A 150 3.63 -19.59 -14.28
CA PRO A 150 4.50 -18.51 -14.76
C PRO A 150 5.30 -17.83 -13.65
N VAL A 151 4.65 -17.48 -12.52
CA VAL A 151 5.34 -16.87 -11.36
C VAL A 151 6.49 -17.77 -10.91
N ASP A 152 6.24 -19.08 -10.78
CA ASP A 152 7.23 -20.02 -10.26
C ASP A 152 8.39 -20.24 -11.23
N ALA A 153 8.13 -20.22 -12.53
CA ALA A 153 9.16 -20.37 -13.56
C ALA A 153 10.20 -19.23 -13.49
N PHE A 154 9.75 -17.97 -13.41
CA PHE A 154 10.64 -16.82 -13.28
C PHE A 154 11.40 -16.81 -11.94
N ILE A 155 10.73 -17.12 -10.84
CA ILE A 155 11.37 -17.17 -9.51
C ILE A 155 12.43 -18.28 -9.47
N ARG A 156 12.11 -19.49 -9.95
CA ARG A 156 13.08 -20.60 -9.98
C ARG A 156 14.29 -20.30 -10.85
N GLN A 157 14.08 -19.67 -12.02
CA GLN A 157 15.17 -19.23 -12.89
C GLN A 157 16.12 -18.29 -12.13
N ARG A 158 15.57 -17.29 -11.44
CA ARG A 158 16.37 -16.32 -10.65
C ARG A 158 17.09 -17.00 -9.50
N LEU A 159 16.43 -17.85 -8.75
CA LEU A 159 17.06 -18.61 -7.65
C LEU A 159 18.21 -19.49 -8.13
N ALA A 160 18.06 -20.12 -9.31
CA ALA A 160 19.11 -20.96 -9.90
C ALA A 160 20.39 -20.15 -10.22
N THR A 161 20.25 -18.90 -10.70
CA THR A 161 21.42 -18.03 -10.96
C THR A 161 22.18 -17.66 -9.69
N GLU A 162 21.50 -17.67 -8.53
CA GLU A 162 22.07 -17.35 -7.22
C GLU A 162 22.45 -18.60 -6.40
N ASN A 163 22.31 -19.80 -6.99
CA ASN A 163 22.52 -21.09 -6.31
C ASN A 163 21.66 -21.26 -5.05
N LEU A 164 20.45 -20.69 -5.07
CA LEU A 164 19.43 -20.84 -4.03
C LEU A 164 18.35 -21.83 -4.47
N ARG A 165 17.68 -22.41 -3.49
CA ARG A 165 16.51 -23.27 -3.70
C ARG A 165 15.30 -22.67 -3.01
N ALA A 166 14.14 -22.82 -3.62
CA ALA A 166 12.87 -22.48 -3.01
C ALA A 166 12.62 -23.34 -1.75
N ALA A 167 12.00 -22.77 -0.73
CA ALA A 167 11.57 -23.50 0.44
C ALA A 167 10.46 -24.50 0.09
N GLU A 168 10.27 -25.49 0.97
CA GLU A 168 9.14 -26.42 0.87
C GLU A 168 7.80 -25.70 1.04
N GLU A 169 6.73 -26.34 0.60
CA GLU A 169 5.37 -25.83 0.81
C GLU A 169 5.06 -25.74 2.31
N ALA A 170 4.40 -24.67 2.74
CA ALA A 170 3.89 -24.52 4.10
C ALA A 170 2.78 -25.53 4.39
N ASP A 171 2.55 -25.83 5.67
CA ASP A 171 1.44 -26.70 6.04
C ASP A 171 0.08 -26.04 5.72
N ARG A 172 -0.95 -26.87 5.60
CA ARG A 172 -2.28 -26.43 5.15
C ARG A 172 -2.95 -25.42 6.10
N VAL A 173 -2.65 -25.46 7.40
CA VAL A 173 -3.19 -24.49 8.37
C VAL A 173 -2.57 -23.12 8.15
N THR A 174 -1.24 -23.08 8.00
CA THR A 174 -0.51 -21.86 7.64
C THR A 174 -1.04 -21.27 6.32
N LEU A 175 -1.25 -22.12 5.31
CA LEU A 175 -1.74 -21.64 4.00
C LEU A 175 -3.13 -21.02 4.08
N ILE A 176 -4.11 -21.68 4.69
CA ILE A 176 -5.48 -21.13 4.77
C ILE A 176 -5.51 -19.87 5.62
N ARG A 177 -4.75 -19.81 6.73
CA ARG A 177 -4.66 -18.61 7.56
C ARG A 177 -4.06 -17.45 6.77
N ARG A 178 -2.93 -17.68 6.09
CA ARG A 178 -2.26 -16.69 5.23
C ARG A 178 -3.21 -16.12 4.19
N ALA A 179 -3.85 -16.97 3.39
CA ALA A 179 -4.71 -16.53 2.31
C ALA A 179 -5.97 -15.82 2.81
N THR A 180 -6.58 -16.27 3.92
CA THR A 180 -7.75 -15.62 4.47
C THR A 180 -7.42 -14.21 4.97
N LEU A 181 -6.29 -14.03 5.66
CA LEU A 181 -5.80 -12.71 6.09
C LEU A 181 -5.45 -11.81 4.91
N ASP A 182 -4.81 -12.34 3.87
CA ASP A 182 -4.42 -11.55 2.71
C ASP A 182 -5.59 -11.08 1.87
N LEU A 183 -6.59 -11.95 1.67
CA LEU A 183 -7.69 -11.68 0.75
C LEU A 183 -8.93 -11.08 1.43
N THR A 184 -9.09 -11.27 2.75
CA THR A 184 -10.26 -10.74 3.49
C THR A 184 -9.90 -9.85 4.67
N GLY A 185 -8.64 -9.87 5.12
CA GLY A 185 -8.19 -9.17 6.33
C GLY A 185 -8.75 -9.76 7.63
N LEU A 186 -9.29 -10.99 7.60
CA LEU A 186 -9.90 -11.69 8.74
C LEU A 186 -9.24 -13.07 8.92
N PRO A 187 -9.23 -13.63 10.14
CA PRO A 187 -8.80 -15.01 10.34
C PRO A 187 -9.84 -15.98 9.76
N PRO A 188 -9.44 -17.21 9.37
CA PRO A 188 -10.40 -18.22 8.94
C PRO A 188 -11.24 -18.72 10.11
N ALA A 189 -12.51 -19.05 9.85
CA ALA A 189 -13.34 -19.77 10.82
C ALA A 189 -12.82 -21.20 11.02
N LEU A 190 -12.92 -21.76 12.25
CA LEU A 190 -12.44 -23.10 12.53
C LEU A 190 -13.07 -24.18 11.63
N ALA A 191 -14.35 -24.04 11.29
CA ALA A 191 -15.02 -24.93 10.36
C ALA A 191 -14.42 -24.88 8.94
N GLU A 192 -13.94 -23.71 8.49
CA GLU A 192 -13.27 -23.57 7.19
C GLU A 192 -11.89 -24.21 7.21
N VAL A 193 -11.15 -24.06 8.33
CA VAL A 193 -9.86 -24.74 8.54
C VAL A 193 -10.06 -26.24 8.48
N ASP A 194 -10.99 -26.77 9.27
CA ASP A 194 -11.25 -28.21 9.35
C ASP A 194 -11.74 -28.76 7.99
N ALA A 195 -12.62 -28.07 7.31
CA ALA A 195 -13.06 -28.45 5.97
C ALA A 195 -11.89 -28.50 4.96
N PHE A 196 -11.00 -27.50 4.97
CA PHE A 196 -9.84 -27.51 4.08
C PHE A 196 -8.88 -28.66 4.44
N LEU A 197 -8.62 -28.91 5.72
CA LEU A 197 -7.75 -30.01 6.14
C LEU A 197 -8.26 -31.39 5.70
N HIS A 198 -9.57 -31.60 5.63
CA HIS A 198 -10.19 -32.85 5.19
C HIS A 198 -10.35 -32.94 3.66
N ASP A 199 -10.31 -31.81 2.93
CA ASP A 199 -10.44 -31.80 1.47
C ASP A 199 -9.11 -32.17 0.80
N THR A 200 -8.94 -33.46 0.48
CA THR A 200 -7.75 -33.99 -0.22
C THR A 200 -7.91 -34.07 -1.74
N ALA A 201 -9.06 -33.61 -2.28
CA ALA A 201 -9.31 -33.65 -3.71
C ALA A 201 -8.42 -32.66 -4.48
N PRO A 202 -8.02 -32.97 -5.74
CA PRO A 202 -7.31 -32.01 -6.58
C PRO A 202 -8.08 -30.67 -6.67
N GLY A 203 -7.32 -29.55 -6.65
CA GLY A 203 -7.91 -28.21 -6.68
C GLY A 203 -8.50 -27.72 -5.34
N ALA A 204 -8.23 -28.41 -4.22
CA ALA A 204 -8.69 -27.98 -2.89
C ALA A 204 -8.21 -26.56 -2.54
N TRP A 205 -6.98 -26.23 -2.90
CA TRP A 205 -6.41 -24.89 -2.68
C TRP A 205 -7.12 -23.83 -3.51
N GLU A 206 -7.31 -24.09 -4.78
CA GLU A 206 -7.99 -23.18 -5.70
C GLU A 206 -9.43 -22.89 -5.24
N ARG A 207 -10.15 -23.92 -4.73
CA ARG A 207 -11.50 -23.73 -4.17
C ARG A 207 -11.50 -22.79 -2.95
N VAL A 208 -10.49 -22.88 -2.10
CA VAL A 208 -10.33 -21.94 -0.96
C VAL A 208 -10.13 -20.53 -1.49
N ILE A 209 -9.22 -20.35 -2.46
CA ILE A 209 -8.93 -19.03 -3.04
C ILE A 209 -10.17 -18.45 -3.73
N ASP A 210 -10.88 -19.23 -4.54
CA ASP A 210 -12.08 -18.76 -5.25
C ASP A 210 -13.18 -18.33 -4.27
N ARG A 211 -13.35 -19.06 -3.17
CA ARG A 211 -14.28 -18.68 -2.08
C ARG A 211 -13.87 -17.36 -1.41
N LEU A 212 -12.58 -17.17 -1.12
CA LEU A 212 -12.08 -15.96 -0.49
C LEU A 212 -12.22 -14.73 -1.41
N LEU A 213 -11.93 -14.87 -2.70
CA LEU A 213 -12.13 -13.81 -3.69
C LEU A 213 -13.61 -13.47 -3.91
N ALA A 214 -14.53 -14.40 -3.66
CA ALA A 214 -15.96 -14.16 -3.70
C ALA A 214 -16.53 -13.59 -2.38
N SER A 215 -15.73 -13.52 -1.32
CA SER A 215 -16.16 -12.99 -0.01
C SER A 215 -16.49 -11.49 -0.12
N PRO A 216 -17.58 -11.00 0.53
CA PRO A 216 -17.86 -9.57 0.59
C PRO A 216 -16.79 -8.79 1.37
N HIS A 217 -15.99 -9.45 2.20
CA HIS A 217 -14.87 -8.86 2.95
C HIS A 217 -13.61 -8.66 2.10
N TYR A 218 -13.57 -9.19 0.88
CA TYR A 218 -12.48 -8.96 -0.06
C TYR A 218 -12.31 -7.47 -0.40
N GLY A 219 -13.41 -6.80 -0.74
CA GLY A 219 -13.37 -5.37 -1.06
C GLY A 219 -12.93 -4.50 0.12
N GLU A 220 -13.31 -4.86 1.35
CA GLU A 220 -12.83 -4.17 2.56
C GLU A 220 -11.32 -4.31 2.74
N ARG A 221 -10.77 -5.52 2.50
CA ARG A 221 -9.31 -5.74 2.57
C ARG A 221 -8.56 -4.94 1.50
N MET A 222 -9.05 -4.96 0.27
CA MET A 222 -8.43 -4.22 -0.84
C MET A 222 -8.50 -2.70 -0.64
N ALA A 223 -9.55 -2.22 0.02
CA ALA A 223 -9.74 -0.80 0.30
C ALA A 223 -8.71 -0.25 1.30
N ILE A 224 -8.17 -1.03 2.25
CA ILE A 224 -7.22 -0.53 3.27
C ILE A 224 -6.04 0.20 2.62
N ASP A 225 -5.34 -0.46 1.70
CA ASP A 225 -4.17 0.11 1.03
C ASP A 225 -4.57 1.25 0.06
N TRP A 226 -5.78 1.17 -0.53
CA TRP A 226 -6.30 2.22 -1.41
C TRP A 226 -6.70 3.50 -0.67
N LEU A 227 -7.20 3.38 0.57
CA LEU A 227 -7.50 4.54 1.42
C LEU A 227 -6.23 5.33 1.78
N ASP A 228 -5.09 4.66 1.98
CA ASP A 228 -3.80 5.32 2.21
C ASP A 228 -3.30 6.03 0.95
N ALA A 229 -3.34 5.35 -0.19
CA ALA A 229 -3.00 5.94 -1.48
C ALA A 229 -3.86 7.18 -1.80
N ALA A 230 -5.13 7.14 -1.46
CA ALA A 230 -6.09 8.21 -1.69
C ALA A 230 -6.10 9.29 -0.59
N ARG A 231 -5.35 9.16 0.51
CA ARG A 231 -5.34 10.12 1.64
C ARG A 231 -6.70 10.24 2.33
N TYR A 232 -7.50 9.15 2.36
CA TYR A 232 -8.85 9.18 2.93
C TYR A 232 -8.83 9.63 4.40
N ALA A 233 -9.72 10.56 4.75
CA ALA A 233 -10.00 10.94 6.12
C ALA A 233 -11.43 11.48 6.26
N ASP A 234 -11.95 11.45 7.47
CA ASP A 234 -13.28 11.96 7.82
C ASP A 234 -13.25 13.44 8.20
N THR A 235 -12.06 14.10 8.12
CA THR A 235 -11.88 15.52 8.46
C THR A 235 -11.05 16.24 7.41
N ASN A 236 -11.11 17.59 7.44
CA ASN A 236 -10.48 18.45 6.45
C ASN A 236 -8.96 18.58 6.62
N GLY A 237 -8.42 18.41 7.83
CA GLY A 237 -7.03 18.68 8.15
C GLY A 237 -6.79 20.15 8.52
N TYR A 238 -5.53 20.55 8.56
CA TYR A 238 -5.05 21.84 9.07
C TYR A 238 -5.46 22.07 10.53
N GLN A 239 -5.42 23.30 11.02
CA GLN A 239 -5.71 23.61 12.42
C GLN A 239 -7.18 23.43 12.78
N VAL A 240 -8.10 23.85 11.90
CA VAL A 240 -9.54 23.79 12.14
C VAL A 240 -10.07 22.35 12.09
N ASP A 241 -9.62 21.54 11.19
CA ASP A 241 -9.83 20.09 11.03
C ASP A 241 -11.25 19.60 11.36
N ARG A 242 -12.27 20.24 10.74
CA ARG A 242 -13.69 19.89 10.91
C ARG A 242 -14.05 18.63 10.11
N ASP A 243 -15.13 18.00 10.53
CA ASP A 243 -15.68 16.78 9.91
C ASP A 243 -16.10 17.04 8.46
N ARG A 244 -15.86 16.03 7.61
CA ARG A 244 -16.38 15.99 6.23
C ARG A 244 -16.93 14.60 5.91
N SER A 245 -17.77 14.51 4.90
CA SER A 245 -18.37 13.26 4.48
C SER A 245 -17.74 12.73 3.19
N LEU A 246 -16.85 11.76 3.30
CA LEU A 246 -16.26 11.02 2.17
C LEU A 246 -16.50 9.51 2.26
N HIS A 247 -17.24 9.03 3.27
CA HIS A 247 -17.57 7.61 3.38
C HIS A 247 -18.32 7.06 2.15
N PRO A 248 -19.18 7.81 1.41
CA PRO A 248 -19.77 7.26 0.20
C PRO A 248 -18.74 6.89 -0.86
N TRP A 249 -17.62 7.64 -0.96
CA TRP A 249 -16.51 7.29 -1.84
C TRP A 249 -15.77 6.03 -1.35
N ARG A 250 -15.50 5.90 -0.05
CA ARG A 250 -14.90 4.67 0.52
C ARG A 250 -15.76 3.45 0.22
N ASP A 251 -17.07 3.57 0.42
CA ASP A 251 -18.03 2.50 0.19
C ASP A 251 -18.08 2.12 -1.31
N TRP A 252 -18.00 3.11 -2.21
CA TRP A 252 -17.84 2.88 -3.64
C TRP A 252 -16.57 2.08 -3.96
N VAL A 253 -15.43 2.39 -3.32
CA VAL A 253 -14.17 1.63 -3.50
C VAL A 253 -14.34 0.18 -3.09
N ILE A 254 -14.94 -0.08 -1.92
CA ILE A 254 -15.21 -1.44 -1.43
C ILE A 254 -16.08 -2.21 -2.42
N GLN A 255 -17.17 -1.59 -2.88
CA GLN A 255 -18.08 -2.20 -3.84
C GLN A 255 -17.38 -2.48 -5.18
N ALA A 256 -16.60 -1.55 -5.70
CA ALA A 256 -15.88 -1.70 -6.97
C ALA A 256 -14.92 -2.90 -6.94
N PHE A 257 -14.18 -3.12 -5.83
CA PHE A 257 -13.34 -4.30 -5.66
C PHE A 257 -14.18 -5.59 -5.54
N ASN A 258 -15.29 -5.58 -4.79
CA ASN A 258 -16.15 -6.74 -4.64
C ASN A 258 -16.77 -7.18 -5.98
N GLU A 259 -17.18 -6.22 -6.79
CA GLU A 259 -17.73 -6.44 -8.14
C GLU A 259 -16.64 -6.79 -9.17
N ASN A 260 -15.37 -6.81 -8.76
CA ASN A 260 -14.22 -7.00 -9.66
C ASN A 260 -14.24 -6.01 -10.82
N LYS A 261 -14.55 -4.73 -10.52
CA LYS A 261 -14.51 -3.67 -11.53
C LYS A 261 -13.12 -3.66 -12.19
N ARG A 262 -13.08 -3.75 -13.52
CA ARG A 262 -11.83 -3.71 -14.28
C ARG A 262 -11.00 -2.49 -13.85
N PHE A 263 -9.72 -2.67 -13.62
CA PHE A 263 -8.88 -1.61 -13.07
C PHE A 263 -8.77 -0.38 -14.00
N ASP A 264 -8.85 -0.57 -15.33
CA ASP A 264 -8.95 0.54 -16.28
C ASP A 264 -10.22 1.38 -16.04
N GLN A 265 -11.38 0.73 -15.90
CA GLN A 265 -12.64 1.41 -15.59
C GLN A 265 -12.64 2.04 -14.19
N PHE A 266 -12.07 1.35 -13.21
CA PHE A 266 -11.88 1.87 -11.85
C PHE A 266 -11.06 3.17 -11.86
N THR A 267 -9.98 3.21 -12.65
CA THR A 267 -9.15 4.40 -12.84
C THR A 267 -9.91 5.53 -13.53
N LEU A 268 -10.63 5.23 -14.62
CA LEU A 268 -11.44 6.21 -15.36
C LEU A 268 -12.48 6.86 -14.46
N GLU A 269 -13.21 6.07 -13.67
CA GLU A 269 -14.27 6.58 -12.81
C GLU A 269 -13.72 7.43 -11.65
N GLN A 270 -12.57 7.07 -11.07
CA GLN A 270 -11.97 7.86 -9.99
C GLN A 270 -11.36 9.19 -10.45
N LEU A 271 -10.77 9.23 -11.63
CA LEU A 271 -10.18 10.47 -12.14
C LEU A 271 -11.19 11.38 -12.83
N ALA A 272 -12.19 10.81 -13.51
CA ALA A 272 -13.04 11.53 -14.43
C ALA A 272 -14.47 10.94 -14.58
N GLY A 273 -14.99 10.30 -13.53
CA GLY A 273 -16.31 9.68 -13.57
C GLY A 273 -17.45 10.65 -13.88
N ASP A 274 -17.32 11.90 -13.47
CA ASP A 274 -18.24 13.00 -13.77
C ASP A 274 -18.24 13.42 -15.24
N LEU A 275 -17.15 13.19 -15.96
CA LEU A 275 -16.97 13.54 -17.38
C LEU A 275 -17.39 12.40 -18.34
N LEU A 276 -17.84 11.28 -17.80
CA LEU A 276 -18.36 10.17 -18.62
C LEU A 276 -19.72 10.54 -19.22
N PRO A 277 -20.04 10.06 -20.43
CA PRO A 277 -21.38 10.26 -21.02
C PRO A 277 -22.47 9.71 -20.08
N ASN A 278 -23.48 10.52 -19.76
CA ASN A 278 -24.56 10.15 -18.85
C ASN A 278 -24.09 9.64 -17.49
N ALA A 279 -23.09 10.31 -16.92
CA ALA A 279 -22.45 9.91 -15.66
C ALA A 279 -23.49 9.62 -14.55
N THR A 280 -23.42 8.42 -14.01
CA THR A 280 -24.27 7.98 -12.88
C THR A 280 -23.83 8.63 -11.57
N VAL A 281 -24.69 8.58 -10.55
CA VAL A 281 -24.35 9.03 -9.19
C VAL A 281 -23.09 8.31 -8.68
N ALA A 282 -23.00 6.98 -8.87
CA ALA A 282 -21.85 6.18 -8.46
C ALA A 282 -20.54 6.63 -9.15
N GLN A 283 -20.58 6.92 -10.45
CA GLN A 283 -19.43 7.43 -11.20
C GLN A 283 -18.99 8.82 -10.74
N ARG A 284 -19.94 9.68 -10.37
CA ARG A 284 -19.62 11.00 -9.77
C ARG A 284 -19.01 10.84 -8.38
N VAL A 285 -19.55 9.96 -7.53
CA VAL A 285 -19.01 9.63 -6.20
C VAL A 285 -17.57 9.14 -6.31
N ALA A 286 -17.24 8.32 -7.33
CA ALA A 286 -15.89 7.83 -7.56
C ALA A 286 -14.85 8.95 -7.64
N THR A 287 -15.20 10.11 -8.17
CA THR A 287 -14.29 11.27 -8.31
C THR A 287 -13.86 11.88 -6.96
N GLY A 288 -14.48 11.48 -5.86
CA GLY A 288 -14.05 11.81 -4.51
C GLY A 288 -12.59 11.47 -4.22
N PHE A 289 -11.97 10.56 -4.98
CA PHE A 289 -10.53 10.32 -4.96
C PHE A 289 -9.72 11.61 -5.03
N ASN A 290 -10.07 12.50 -5.96
CA ASN A 290 -9.40 13.77 -6.17
C ASN A 290 -9.74 14.84 -5.11
N ARG A 291 -10.71 14.56 -4.22
CA ARG A 291 -11.16 15.47 -3.18
C ARG A 291 -10.72 15.05 -1.77
N ASN A 292 -9.90 13.98 -1.68
CA ASN A 292 -9.36 13.51 -0.41
C ASN A 292 -8.18 14.35 0.13
N HIS A 293 -7.67 15.35 -0.60
CA HIS A 293 -6.67 16.29 -0.08
C HIS A 293 -7.19 17.05 1.15
N MET A 294 -6.30 17.68 1.90
CA MET A 294 -6.67 18.57 3.00
C MET A 294 -7.36 19.83 2.45
N ILE A 295 -8.30 20.40 3.21
CA ILE A 295 -9.03 21.63 2.88
C ILE A 295 -8.83 22.60 4.04
N ASN A 296 -8.35 23.81 3.73
CA ASN A 296 -8.17 24.85 4.73
C ASN A 296 -9.49 25.62 4.93
N GLU A 297 -9.84 25.89 6.19
CA GLU A 297 -11.02 26.66 6.59
C GLU A 297 -10.64 27.78 7.57
N GLU A 298 -9.35 28.10 7.68
CA GLU A 298 -8.85 29.12 8.58
C GLU A 298 -9.14 30.55 8.05
N GLY A 299 -9.34 31.48 8.97
CA GLY A 299 -9.51 32.89 8.60
C GLY A 299 -8.19 33.52 8.13
N GLY A 300 -8.26 34.33 7.07
CA GLY A 300 -7.09 35.07 6.57
C GLY A 300 -6.19 34.31 5.61
N VAL A 301 -6.60 33.15 5.15
CA VAL A 301 -5.86 32.40 4.12
C VAL A 301 -6.02 33.03 2.74
N THR A 302 -5.03 32.88 1.87
CA THR A 302 -5.07 33.28 0.48
C THR A 302 -5.67 32.14 -0.36
N GLU A 303 -6.88 32.34 -0.91
CA GLU A 303 -7.60 31.30 -1.66
C GLU A 303 -6.77 30.76 -2.84
N GLU A 304 -6.06 31.63 -3.56
CA GLU A 304 -5.23 31.28 -4.72
C GLU A 304 -4.07 30.36 -4.34
N GLU A 305 -3.46 30.60 -3.17
CA GLU A 305 -2.38 29.75 -2.65
C GLU A 305 -2.86 28.33 -2.38
N PHE A 306 -3.98 28.20 -1.66
CA PHE A 306 -4.52 26.89 -1.33
C PHE A 306 -5.08 26.16 -2.54
N LEU A 307 -5.71 26.86 -3.48
CA LEU A 307 -6.11 26.27 -4.76
C LEU A 307 -4.89 25.74 -5.54
N ALA A 308 -3.76 26.47 -5.54
CA ALA A 308 -2.52 26.01 -6.13
C ALA A 308 -1.99 24.75 -5.44
N ASN A 309 -2.10 24.68 -4.10
CA ASN A 309 -1.69 23.51 -3.30
C ASN A 309 -2.61 22.31 -3.55
N TYR A 310 -3.93 22.46 -3.60
CA TYR A 310 -4.87 21.36 -3.86
C TYR A 310 -4.69 20.77 -5.26
N THR A 311 -4.43 21.59 -6.25
CA THR A 311 -4.16 21.10 -7.60
C THR A 311 -2.79 20.44 -7.72
N ALA A 312 -1.79 20.92 -6.98
CA ALA A 312 -0.47 20.27 -6.89
C ALA A 312 -0.56 18.90 -6.21
N ASP A 313 -1.31 18.78 -5.12
CA ASP A 313 -1.57 17.50 -4.44
C ASP A 313 -2.22 16.46 -5.38
N ARG A 314 -3.15 16.86 -6.26
CA ARG A 314 -3.73 15.96 -7.27
C ARG A 314 -2.72 15.46 -8.28
N VAL A 315 -1.79 16.32 -8.72
CA VAL A 315 -0.68 15.92 -9.61
C VAL A 315 0.20 14.91 -8.91
N GLU A 316 0.68 15.24 -7.71
CA GLU A 316 1.55 14.38 -6.91
C GLU A 316 0.90 13.02 -6.65
N THR A 317 -0.35 13.01 -6.18
CA THR A 317 -1.07 11.77 -5.92
C THR A 317 -1.28 10.94 -7.17
N THR A 318 -1.68 11.56 -8.30
CA THR A 318 -1.87 10.85 -9.56
C THR A 318 -0.54 10.25 -10.05
N ALA A 319 0.53 11.02 -9.99
CA ALA A 319 1.86 10.55 -10.36
C ALA A 319 2.36 9.41 -9.46
N THR A 320 2.19 9.51 -8.15
CA THR A 320 2.59 8.47 -7.22
C THR A 320 1.76 7.19 -7.39
N VAL A 321 0.44 7.31 -7.51
CA VAL A 321 -0.48 6.15 -7.53
C VAL A 321 -0.43 5.37 -8.83
N TRP A 322 -0.33 6.02 -9.99
CA TRP A 322 -0.38 5.34 -11.29
C TRP A 322 0.98 5.27 -11.99
N LEU A 323 1.88 6.23 -11.70
CA LEU A 323 3.17 6.32 -12.38
C LEU A 323 4.36 5.92 -11.49
N ALA A 324 4.18 5.86 -10.17
CA ALA A 324 5.27 5.69 -9.20
C ALA A 324 6.42 6.68 -9.50
N GLN A 325 6.09 7.97 -9.62
CA GLN A 325 7.05 9.04 -9.92
C GLN A 325 6.98 10.15 -8.87
N THR A 326 8.14 10.63 -8.45
CA THR A 326 8.29 11.68 -7.43
C THR A 326 8.11 13.08 -8.04
N PHE A 327 6.95 13.36 -8.64
CA PHE A 327 6.68 14.58 -9.41
C PHE A 327 6.72 15.87 -8.59
N ASN A 328 6.54 15.83 -7.27
CA ASN A 328 6.48 17.03 -6.44
C ASN A 328 7.77 17.86 -6.48
N CYS A 329 8.92 17.24 -6.72
CA CYS A 329 10.18 17.96 -6.94
C CYS A 329 10.10 18.94 -8.13
N ALA A 330 9.35 18.56 -9.18
CA ALA A 330 9.18 19.36 -10.38
C ALA A 330 8.21 20.55 -10.20
N ARG A 331 7.61 20.73 -9.03
CA ARG A 331 6.80 21.90 -8.69
C ARG A 331 7.63 23.21 -8.68
N CYS A 332 8.88 23.14 -8.21
CA CYS A 332 9.71 24.34 -7.99
C CYS A 332 10.86 24.50 -9.01
N HIS A 333 11.35 23.40 -9.57
CA HIS A 333 12.46 23.33 -10.53
C HIS A 333 12.35 22.03 -11.32
N ASP A 334 13.10 21.86 -12.39
CA ASP A 334 13.18 20.57 -13.08
C ASP A 334 13.64 19.47 -12.13
N HIS A 335 13.09 18.26 -12.28
CA HIS A 335 13.44 17.15 -11.40
C HIS A 335 14.93 16.86 -11.47
N LYS A 336 15.55 16.62 -10.31
CA LYS A 336 17.01 16.58 -10.19
C LYS A 336 17.64 15.35 -10.84
N PHE A 337 16.94 14.23 -10.82
CA PHE A 337 17.46 12.92 -11.19
C PHE A 337 16.72 12.29 -12.38
N ASP A 338 15.48 12.64 -12.57
CA ASP A 338 14.61 12.11 -13.62
C ASP A 338 14.31 13.17 -14.69
N PRO A 339 14.05 12.77 -15.92
CA PRO A 339 13.79 13.70 -17.02
C PRO A 339 12.35 14.25 -16.98
N LEU A 340 11.96 14.79 -15.82
CA LEU A 340 10.68 15.40 -15.52
C LEU A 340 10.88 16.89 -15.29
N THR A 341 10.30 17.71 -16.13
CA THR A 341 10.51 19.16 -16.08
C THR A 341 9.42 19.86 -15.24
N GLN A 342 9.71 21.07 -14.81
CA GLN A 342 8.70 21.94 -14.19
C GLN A 342 7.53 22.18 -15.15
N ARG A 343 7.79 22.29 -16.45
CA ARG A 343 6.74 22.36 -17.47
C ARG A 343 5.83 21.15 -17.45
N ASP A 344 6.37 19.93 -17.34
CA ASP A 344 5.57 18.69 -17.27
C ASP A 344 4.65 18.69 -16.05
N PHE A 345 5.15 19.14 -14.89
CA PHE A 345 4.35 19.27 -13.67
C PHE A 345 3.14 20.18 -13.88
N TYR A 346 3.36 21.39 -14.41
CA TYR A 346 2.26 22.35 -14.61
C TYR A 346 1.35 21.97 -15.77
N SER A 347 1.84 21.25 -16.75
CA SER A 347 1.01 20.67 -17.82
C SER A 347 0.08 19.58 -17.29
N LEU A 348 0.55 18.74 -16.36
CA LEU A 348 -0.31 17.79 -15.64
C LEU A 348 -1.31 18.52 -14.72
N LYS A 349 -0.87 19.59 -14.03
CA LYS A 349 -1.73 20.42 -13.18
C LYS A 349 -2.91 20.99 -13.96
N ALA A 350 -2.73 21.33 -15.23
CA ALA A 350 -3.79 21.89 -16.07
C ALA A 350 -4.99 20.95 -16.24
N PHE A 351 -4.84 19.63 -16.12
CA PHE A 351 -5.96 18.67 -16.11
C PHE A 351 -6.87 18.81 -14.89
N PHE A 352 -6.37 19.33 -13.77
CA PHE A 352 -7.07 19.39 -12.49
C PHE A 352 -7.47 20.81 -12.07
N HIS A 353 -7.20 21.82 -12.91
CA HIS A 353 -7.35 23.23 -12.53
C HIS A 353 -8.75 23.80 -12.82
N ASN A 354 -9.63 23.02 -13.47
CA ASN A 354 -10.95 23.47 -13.92
C ASN A 354 -12.09 23.18 -12.93
N VAL A 355 -11.79 22.60 -11.77
CA VAL A 355 -12.78 22.31 -10.74
C VAL A 355 -13.33 23.59 -10.12
N SER A 356 -14.61 23.61 -9.78
CA SER A 356 -15.28 24.81 -9.23
C SER A 356 -14.93 25.09 -7.76
N GLU A 357 -14.09 24.25 -7.13
CA GLU A 357 -13.67 24.49 -5.75
C GLU A 357 -12.93 25.80 -5.56
N LYS A 358 -13.01 26.31 -4.33
CA LYS A 358 -12.23 27.44 -3.84
C LYS A 358 -11.03 26.95 -3.02
N GLY A 359 -10.01 27.79 -2.86
CA GLY A 359 -8.86 27.48 -2.04
C GLY A 359 -9.14 27.45 -0.54
N ALA A 360 -10.20 28.16 -0.09
CA ALA A 360 -10.65 28.11 1.30
C ALA A 360 -12.06 27.53 1.40
N GLY A 361 -12.30 26.69 2.40
CA GLY A 361 -13.64 26.28 2.78
C GLY A 361 -14.37 27.42 3.51
N ASP A 362 -15.68 27.45 3.36
CA ASP A 362 -16.53 28.44 4.01
C ASP A 362 -16.83 28.03 5.46
N TYR A 363 -16.12 28.62 6.42
CA TYR A 363 -16.29 28.32 7.85
C TYR A 363 -17.70 28.64 8.37
N ALA A 364 -18.42 29.57 7.75
CA ALA A 364 -19.78 29.93 8.15
C ALA A 364 -20.81 28.83 7.81
N LYS A 365 -20.47 27.91 6.89
CA LYS A 365 -21.31 26.78 6.53
C LYS A 365 -21.04 25.55 7.39
N PRO A 366 -22.02 24.62 7.49
CA PRO A 366 -21.73 23.29 8.03
C PRO A 366 -20.53 22.64 7.32
N ALA A 367 -19.66 21.97 8.06
CA ALA A 367 -18.39 21.44 7.56
C ALA A 367 -18.53 20.56 6.32
N HIS A 368 -19.56 19.71 6.27
CA HIS A 368 -19.83 18.79 5.15
C HIS A 368 -20.23 19.47 3.84
N VAL A 369 -20.53 20.77 3.85
CA VAL A 369 -20.90 21.60 2.68
C VAL A 369 -20.05 22.87 2.57
N SER A 370 -18.94 22.94 3.29
CA SER A 370 -18.07 24.11 3.32
C SER A 370 -17.24 24.32 2.06
N SER A 371 -16.97 23.23 1.30
CA SER A 371 -16.10 23.27 0.12
C SER A 371 -16.74 22.56 -1.08
N PRO A 372 -17.55 23.23 -1.89
CA PRO A 372 -18.10 22.67 -3.12
C PRO A 372 -16.98 22.32 -4.14
N PRO A 373 -17.25 21.48 -5.16
CA PRO A 373 -18.54 20.84 -5.46
C PRO A 373 -18.80 19.61 -4.58
N PHE A 374 -20.08 19.37 -4.29
CA PHE A 374 -20.54 18.20 -3.55
C PHE A 374 -21.82 17.62 -4.16
N LEU A 375 -22.12 16.36 -3.83
CA LEU A 375 -23.23 15.59 -4.36
C LEU A 375 -24.03 14.98 -3.19
N PRO A 376 -25.34 15.15 -3.12
CA PRO A 376 -26.20 14.41 -2.21
C PRO A 376 -26.23 12.91 -2.58
N VAL A 377 -26.03 12.04 -1.60
CA VAL A 377 -26.02 10.57 -1.78
C VAL A 377 -26.93 9.94 -0.74
N PRO A 378 -28.27 9.94 -0.97
CA PRO A 378 -29.18 9.29 -0.04
C PRO A 378 -28.97 7.77 -0.06
N GLY A 379 -28.90 7.16 1.13
CA GLY A 379 -29.01 5.71 1.24
C GLY A 379 -30.38 5.19 0.76
N PRO A 380 -30.51 3.89 0.43
CA PRO A 380 -31.75 3.35 -0.13
C PRO A 380 -33.01 3.68 0.68
N ASP A 381 -32.93 3.51 2.01
CA ASP A 381 -34.07 3.75 2.92
C ASP A 381 -34.47 5.22 2.94
N LEU A 382 -33.49 6.14 2.98
CA LEU A 382 -33.74 7.58 2.98
C LEU A 382 -34.25 8.07 1.62
N ALA A 383 -33.72 7.51 0.53
CA ALA A 383 -34.21 7.76 -0.82
C ALA A 383 -35.68 7.31 -0.98
N ALA A 384 -36.01 6.12 -0.50
CA ALA A 384 -37.39 5.61 -0.48
C ALA A 384 -38.32 6.51 0.35
N LYS A 385 -37.87 6.93 1.54
CA LYS A 385 -38.62 7.85 2.41
C LYS A 385 -38.88 9.19 1.72
N ILE A 386 -37.85 9.82 1.11
CA ILE A 386 -37.98 11.07 0.36
C ILE A 386 -38.95 10.90 -0.80
N SER A 387 -38.86 9.81 -1.56
CA SER A 387 -39.77 9.52 -2.66
C SER A 387 -41.22 9.35 -2.19
N ALA A 388 -41.45 8.65 -1.07
CA ALA A 388 -42.77 8.47 -0.49
C ALA A 388 -43.39 9.82 -0.05
N ILE A 389 -42.60 10.66 0.65
CA ILE A 389 -43.06 11.97 1.08
C ILE A 389 -43.43 12.87 -0.13
N LYS A 390 -42.63 12.85 -1.20
CA LYS A 390 -42.93 13.60 -2.44
C LYS A 390 -44.24 13.12 -3.07
N THR A 391 -44.46 11.82 -3.13
CA THR A 391 -45.72 11.27 -3.61
C THR A 391 -46.90 11.70 -2.76
N ASP A 392 -46.74 11.67 -1.41
CA ASP A 392 -47.77 12.09 -0.48
C ASP A 392 -48.11 13.60 -0.63
N ILE A 393 -47.13 14.43 -0.88
CA ILE A 393 -47.32 15.89 -1.19
C ILE A 393 -48.12 16.03 -2.49
N GLU A 394 -47.76 15.31 -3.56
CA GLU A 394 -48.47 15.36 -4.84
C GLU A 394 -49.93 14.92 -4.71
N GLN A 395 -50.20 13.90 -3.87
CA GLN A 395 -51.56 13.44 -3.60
C GLN A 395 -52.37 14.38 -2.73
N ALA A 396 -51.72 15.11 -1.79
CA ALA A 396 -52.36 16.06 -0.91
C ALA A 396 -52.60 17.45 -1.54
N ALA A 397 -51.76 17.84 -2.49
CA ALA A 397 -51.76 19.18 -3.13
C ALA A 397 -53.10 19.62 -3.77
N PRO A 398 -53.93 18.71 -4.32
CA PRO A 398 -55.25 19.09 -4.87
C PRO A 398 -56.26 19.52 -3.80
N ASP A 399 -56.10 19.10 -2.54
CA ASP A 399 -56.98 19.47 -1.44
C ASP A 399 -56.69 20.90 -0.93
N GLN A 400 -57.49 21.86 -1.34
CA GLN A 400 -57.37 23.27 -0.96
C GLN A 400 -58.07 23.64 0.36
N SER A 401 -58.63 22.64 1.08
CA SER A 401 -59.18 22.88 2.41
C SER A 401 -58.11 23.32 3.41
N PRO A 402 -58.50 23.95 4.54
CA PRO A 402 -57.54 24.31 5.59
C PRO A 402 -56.75 23.07 6.09
N GLU A 403 -57.41 21.92 6.20
CA GLU A 403 -56.81 20.65 6.61
C GLU A 403 -55.87 20.13 5.55
N GLY A 404 -56.21 20.19 4.25
CA GLY A 404 -55.34 19.82 3.13
C GLY A 404 -54.06 20.65 3.08
N LYS A 405 -54.18 21.98 3.23
CA LYS A 405 -53.03 22.91 3.27
C LYS A 405 -52.11 22.63 4.45
N ALA A 406 -52.68 22.43 5.67
CA ALA A 406 -51.88 22.07 6.83
C ALA A 406 -51.12 20.72 6.67
N ARG A 407 -51.76 19.75 5.99
CA ARG A 407 -51.12 18.47 5.66
C ARG A 407 -49.95 18.64 4.69
N VAL A 408 -50.12 19.43 3.63
CA VAL A 408 -49.03 19.73 2.67
C VAL A 408 -47.89 20.46 3.37
N GLU A 409 -48.14 21.41 4.24
CA GLU A 409 -47.13 22.11 5.02
C GLU A 409 -46.33 21.15 5.94
N ALA A 410 -47.00 20.26 6.64
CA ALA A 410 -46.36 19.27 7.49
C ALA A 410 -45.52 18.28 6.71
N LEU A 411 -45.99 17.83 5.53
CA LEU A 411 -45.25 16.94 4.64
C LEU A 411 -44.03 17.68 4.02
N THR A 412 -44.18 18.96 3.64
CA THR A 412 -43.06 19.75 3.14
C THR A 412 -41.97 19.92 4.18
N LYS A 413 -42.34 20.18 5.45
CA LYS A 413 -41.38 20.22 6.54
C LYS A 413 -40.68 18.87 6.75
N SER A 414 -41.45 17.77 6.70
CA SER A 414 -40.86 16.40 6.79
C SER A 414 -39.92 16.10 5.61
N LEU A 415 -40.21 16.62 4.41
CA LEU A 415 -39.35 16.53 3.23
C LEU A 415 -38.05 17.27 3.45
N GLU A 416 -38.13 18.54 3.90
CA GLU A 416 -36.96 19.35 4.22
C GLU A 416 -36.05 18.68 5.28
N GLU A 417 -36.65 18.14 6.34
CA GLU A 417 -35.92 17.38 7.36
C GLU A 417 -35.23 16.14 6.77
N ALA A 418 -35.92 15.40 5.91
CA ALA A 418 -35.37 14.21 5.25
C ALA A 418 -34.27 14.57 4.23
N GLU A 419 -34.46 15.63 3.43
CA GLU A 419 -33.44 16.11 2.47
C GLU A 419 -32.21 16.67 3.19
N ASN A 420 -32.37 17.39 4.30
CA ASN A 420 -31.27 17.85 5.13
C ASN A 420 -30.47 16.72 5.80
N ALA A 421 -31.11 15.58 6.01
CA ALA A 421 -30.45 14.38 6.54
C ALA A 421 -29.68 13.57 5.47
N VAL A 422 -29.80 13.95 4.17
CA VAL A 422 -29.08 13.26 3.10
C VAL A 422 -27.59 13.50 3.25
N PRO A 423 -26.74 12.45 3.36
CA PRO A 423 -25.31 12.61 3.32
C PRO A 423 -24.88 13.23 2.00
N VAL A 424 -23.99 14.21 2.06
CA VAL A 424 -23.34 14.78 0.88
C VAL A 424 -21.90 14.30 0.83
N THR A 425 -21.36 14.14 -0.37
CA THR A 425 -19.94 13.81 -0.54
C THR A 425 -19.28 14.77 -1.51
N LEU A 426 -17.98 15.00 -1.32
CA LEU A 426 -17.19 15.85 -2.21
C LEU A 426 -16.94 15.12 -3.53
N VAL A 427 -17.16 15.81 -4.64
CA VAL A 427 -16.95 15.26 -5.99
C VAL A 427 -16.13 16.24 -6.84
N MET A 428 -15.73 15.82 -8.05
CA MET A 428 -15.14 16.71 -9.06
C MET A 428 -16.20 17.25 -10.00
N ASP A 429 -15.85 18.38 -10.62
CA ASP A 429 -16.45 18.92 -11.83
C ASP A 429 -15.37 19.63 -12.65
N ASP A 430 -15.68 20.02 -13.87
CA ASP A 430 -14.84 20.91 -14.70
C ASP A 430 -15.61 22.21 -15.05
N ALA A 431 -16.40 22.71 -14.10
CA ALA A 431 -17.32 23.84 -14.31
C ALA A 431 -16.65 25.21 -14.36
N MET A 432 -15.36 25.32 -13.98
CA MET A 432 -14.66 26.60 -13.88
C MET A 432 -13.32 26.58 -14.63
N PRO A 433 -13.33 26.71 -15.97
CA PRO A 433 -12.10 26.70 -16.76
C PRO A 433 -11.13 27.81 -16.29
N ARG A 434 -9.87 27.45 -16.06
CA ARG A 434 -8.81 28.38 -15.65
C ARG A 434 -7.56 28.19 -16.50
N ASP A 435 -6.89 29.29 -16.80
CA ASP A 435 -5.54 29.25 -17.38
C ASP A 435 -4.54 28.72 -16.35
N THR A 436 -3.60 27.93 -16.83
CA THR A 436 -2.52 27.38 -15.98
C THR A 436 -1.18 27.94 -16.42
N PHE A 437 -0.39 28.35 -15.42
CA PHE A 437 0.93 28.93 -15.62
C PHE A 437 1.97 28.14 -14.84
N ILE A 438 3.19 28.11 -15.33
CA ILE A 438 4.35 27.68 -14.54
C ILE A 438 4.52 28.70 -13.42
N LEU A 439 4.53 28.24 -12.17
CA LEU A 439 4.78 29.09 -11.02
C LEU A 439 6.28 29.12 -10.73
N LEU A 440 6.90 30.28 -10.85
CA LEU A 440 8.34 30.43 -10.64
C LEU A 440 8.71 30.00 -9.21
N ARG A 441 9.58 29.01 -9.08
CA ARG A 441 9.96 28.39 -7.81
C ARG A 441 8.76 27.84 -6.99
N GLY A 442 7.64 27.55 -7.65
CA GLY A 442 6.41 27.07 -7.00
C GLY A 442 5.59 28.14 -6.29
N ALA A 443 5.97 29.41 -6.37
CA ALA A 443 5.28 30.52 -5.71
C ALA A 443 3.98 30.88 -6.45
N PHE A 444 2.84 30.82 -5.77
CA PHE A 444 1.51 30.98 -6.37
C PHE A 444 1.29 32.37 -6.98
N ASP A 445 1.96 33.40 -6.45
CA ASP A 445 1.90 34.79 -6.85
C ASP A 445 2.95 35.18 -7.92
N GLN A 446 3.73 34.21 -8.44
CA GLN A 446 4.77 34.41 -9.44
C GLN A 446 4.47 33.60 -10.73
N PRO A 447 3.40 33.92 -11.48
CA PRO A 447 3.07 33.23 -12.71
C PRO A 447 4.10 33.55 -13.80
N GLY A 448 4.64 32.50 -14.42
CA GLY A 448 5.54 32.58 -15.57
C GLY A 448 4.82 32.25 -16.88
N GLU A 449 5.37 31.33 -17.66
CA GLU A 449 4.82 30.91 -18.95
C GLU A 449 3.49 30.16 -18.79
N LYS A 450 2.53 30.46 -19.68
CA LYS A 450 1.27 29.72 -19.77
C LYS A 450 1.51 28.35 -20.38
N VAL A 451 0.86 27.33 -19.78
CA VAL A 451 0.91 25.94 -20.27
C VAL A 451 -0.50 25.41 -20.53
N THR A 452 -0.57 24.34 -21.32
CA THR A 452 -1.80 23.61 -21.62
C THR A 452 -1.72 22.18 -21.11
N ALA A 453 -2.87 21.55 -20.92
CA ALA A 453 -2.94 20.16 -20.46
C ALA A 453 -2.27 19.21 -21.45
N THR A 454 -1.15 18.61 -21.04
CA THR A 454 -0.42 17.58 -21.77
C THR A 454 0.33 16.66 -20.83
N THR A 455 0.79 15.51 -21.36
CA THR A 455 1.52 14.48 -20.62
C THR A 455 3.02 14.72 -20.66
N PRO A 456 3.80 14.17 -19.70
CA PRO A 456 5.25 14.36 -19.62
C PRO A 456 5.97 13.92 -20.90
N ALA A 457 6.96 14.68 -21.32
CA ALA A 457 7.67 14.46 -22.60
C ALA A 457 8.42 13.12 -22.67
N ILE A 458 8.85 12.57 -21.53
CA ILE A 458 9.55 11.28 -21.46
C ILE A 458 8.60 10.08 -21.65
N MET A 459 7.31 10.26 -21.47
CA MET A 459 6.30 9.22 -21.57
C MET A 459 5.63 9.25 -22.96
N PRO A 460 4.91 8.19 -23.36
CA PRO A 460 4.18 8.20 -24.61
C PRO A 460 3.28 9.42 -24.73
N PRO A 461 3.27 10.13 -25.88
CA PRO A 461 2.43 11.31 -26.04
C PRO A 461 0.94 10.95 -25.98
N MET A 462 0.15 11.83 -25.38
CA MET A 462 -1.30 11.69 -25.40
C MET A 462 -1.83 11.84 -26.85
N SER A 463 -2.63 10.88 -27.31
CA SER A 463 -3.25 10.93 -28.65
C SER A 463 -4.06 12.22 -28.83
N ASP A 464 -4.02 12.79 -30.04
CA ASP A 464 -4.82 13.97 -30.40
C ASP A 464 -6.33 13.72 -30.41
N SER A 465 -6.74 12.45 -30.49
CA SER A 465 -8.14 12.04 -30.37
C SER A 465 -8.70 12.13 -28.96
N LEU A 466 -7.84 12.23 -27.95
CA LEU A 466 -8.25 12.32 -26.54
C LEU A 466 -8.51 13.77 -26.12
N PRO A 467 -9.59 14.03 -25.37
CA PRO A 467 -9.88 15.37 -24.86
C PRO A 467 -8.78 15.82 -23.88
N ARG A 468 -8.42 17.11 -23.92
CA ARG A 468 -7.41 17.70 -23.03
C ARG A 468 -8.01 18.06 -21.66
N ASN A 469 -8.62 17.06 -21.00
CA ASN A 469 -9.24 17.14 -19.67
C ASN A 469 -8.93 15.85 -18.88
N ARG A 470 -9.48 15.71 -17.66
CA ARG A 470 -9.28 14.56 -16.78
C ARG A 470 -9.64 13.22 -17.42
N LEU A 471 -10.68 13.18 -18.28
CA LEU A 471 -11.07 11.95 -18.98
C LEU A 471 -10.00 11.52 -19.98
N GLY A 472 -9.41 12.44 -20.70
CA GLY A 472 -8.30 12.13 -21.60
C GLY A 472 -7.06 11.66 -20.83
N LEU A 473 -6.72 12.30 -19.71
CA LEU A 473 -5.62 11.87 -18.82
C LEU A 473 -5.87 10.45 -18.31
N ALA A 474 -7.07 10.15 -17.82
CA ALA A 474 -7.42 8.84 -17.32
C ALA A 474 -7.31 7.74 -18.40
N ARG A 475 -7.75 8.03 -19.63
CA ARG A 475 -7.61 7.12 -20.77
C ARG A 475 -6.16 6.90 -21.17
N TRP A 476 -5.33 7.95 -21.10
CA TRP A 476 -3.91 7.83 -21.37
C TRP A 476 -3.19 6.95 -20.33
N LEU A 477 -3.54 7.10 -19.06
CA LEU A 477 -2.97 6.27 -17.99
C LEU A 477 -3.25 4.78 -18.16
N VAL A 478 -4.42 4.42 -18.68
CA VAL A 478 -4.82 3.01 -18.89
C VAL A 478 -4.65 2.52 -20.32
N ASP A 479 -3.98 3.29 -21.16
CA ASP A 479 -3.61 2.83 -22.49
C ASP A 479 -2.72 1.57 -22.37
N PRO A 480 -3.00 0.49 -23.11
CA PRO A 480 -2.16 -0.71 -23.08
C PRO A 480 -0.68 -0.47 -23.42
N ALA A 481 -0.37 0.58 -24.17
CA ALA A 481 1.00 0.98 -24.49
C ALA A 481 1.66 1.82 -23.37
N HIS A 482 0.92 2.21 -22.32
CA HIS A 482 1.47 2.99 -21.22
C HIS A 482 2.45 2.15 -20.38
N PRO A 483 3.70 2.60 -20.18
CA PRO A 483 4.74 1.74 -19.61
C PRO A 483 4.59 1.49 -18.10
N LEU A 484 3.92 2.36 -17.36
CA LEU A 484 3.97 2.38 -15.90
C LEU A 484 2.73 1.81 -15.22
N THR A 485 1.53 2.20 -15.61
CA THR A 485 0.31 1.93 -14.84
C THR A 485 0.11 0.45 -14.47
N ALA A 486 0.30 -0.45 -15.43
CA ALA A 486 0.17 -1.88 -15.17
C ALA A 486 1.29 -2.39 -14.24
N ARG A 487 2.55 -2.02 -14.49
CA ARG A 487 3.70 -2.38 -13.65
C ARG A 487 3.52 -1.92 -12.20
N VAL A 488 3.13 -0.67 -12.01
CA VAL A 488 2.90 -0.08 -10.68
C VAL A 488 1.76 -0.80 -9.95
N THR A 489 0.68 -1.12 -10.66
CA THR A 489 -0.48 -1.80 -10.08
C THR A 489 -0.14 -3.23 -9.64
N VAL A 490 0.48 -4.03 -10.51
CA VAL A 490 0.86 -5.41 -10.15
C VAL A 490 1.95 -5.45 -9.07
N ASN A 491 2.84 -4.45 -9.05
CA ASN A 491 3.84 -4.31 -7.98
C ASN A 491 3.21 -4.07 -6.61
N ARG A 492 2.10 -3.29 -6.53
CA ARG A 492 1.34 -3.10 -5.28
C ARG A 492 0.66 -4.37 -4.82
N TYR A 493 0.03 -5.13 -5.72
CA TYR A 493 -0.56 -6.42 -5.36
C TYR A 493 0.50 -7.41 -4.89
N TRP A 494 1.65 -7.40 -5.54
CA TRP A 494 2.81 -8.18 -5.11
C TRP A 494 3.27 -7.79 -3.71
N GLN A 495 3.44 -6.48 -3.45
CA GLN A 495 3.82 -5.96 -2.12
C GLN A 495 2.83 -6.37 -1.03
N MET A 496 1.52 -6.32 -1.30
CA MET A 496 0.47 -6.74 -0.36
C MET A 496 0.64 -8.22 0.03
N LEU A 497 0.94 -9.09 -0.95
CA LEU A 497 1.05 -10.53 -0.74
C LEU A 497 2.41 -10.96 -0.20
N PHE A 498 3.49 -10.40 -0.72
CA PHE A 498 4.86 -10.81 -0.42
C PHE A 498 5.62 -9.88 0.52
N GLY A 499 5.01 -8.80 0.94
CA GLY A 499 5.57 -7.85 1.88
C GLY A 499 6.40 -6.73 1.26
N THR A 500 7.19 -7.03 0.25
CA THR A 500 7.97 -6.07 -0.52
C THR A 500 7.65 -6.24 -2.00
N GLY A 501 7.49 -5.14 -2.73
CA GLY A 501 7.26 -5.18 -4.17
C GLY A 501 8.44 -5.78 -4.94
N LEU A 502 8.22 -6.22 -6.17
CA LEU A 502 9.31 -6.55 -7.09
C LEU A 502 10.23 -5.34 -7.24
N VAL A 503 9.66 -4.15 -7.33
CA VAL A 503 10.33 -2.85 -7.08
C VAL A 503 10.04 -2.47 -5.63
N ALA A 504 11.08 -2.39 -4.79
CA ALA A 504 10.91 -2.18 -3.35
C ALA A 504 10.45 -0.75 -3.02
N THR A 505 10.85 0.23 -3.82
CA THR A 505 10.40 1.63 -3.76
C THR A 505 9.10 1.79 -4.54
N ALA A 506 7.99 1.29 -3.97
CA ALA A 506 6.68 1.23 -4.66
C ALA A 506 6.14 2.61 -5.09
N GLU A 507 6.61 3.66 -4.46
CA GLU A 507 6.32 5.08 -4.72
C GLU A 507 7.24 5.74 -5.76
N ASP A 508 8.38 5.09 -6.07
CA ASP A 508 9.41 5.64 -6.95
C ASP A 508 10.03 4.56 -7.84
N PHE A 509 9.66 4.59 -9.12
CA PHE A 509 10.23 3.79 -10.20
C PHE A 509 11.26 4.58 -11.01
N GLY A 510 11.58 5.80 -10.57
CA GLY A 510 12.56 6.66 -11.19
C GLY A 510 14.00 6.28 -10.88
N SER A 511 14.92 7.18 -11.22
CA SER A 511 16.37 6.96 -11.12
C SER A 511 16.89 6.84 -9.68
N GLN A 512 16.14 7.31 -8.68
CA GLN A 512 16.46 7.16 -7.26
C GLN A 512 15.78 5.94 -6.62
N GLY A 513 14.82 5.33 -7.31
CA GLY A 513 14.17 4.09 -6.90
C GLY A 513 15.07 2.87 -7.10
N GLU A 514 14.67 1.76 -6.47
CA GLU A 514 15.35 0.48 -6.68
C GLU A 514 14.92 -0.16 -8.01
N PRO A 515 15.84 -0.81 -8.74
CA PRO A 515 15.46 -1.61 -9.89
C PRO A 515 14.63 -2.84 -9.46
N PRO A 516 13.80 -3.38 -10.35
CA PRO A 516 13.04 -4.58 -10.04
C PRO A 516 13.95 -5.79 -9.78
N SER A 517 13.65 -6.55 -8.73
CA SER A 517 14.39 -7.78 -8.39
C SER A 517 14.24 -8.87 -9.48
N HIS A 518 13.09 -8.89 -10.16
CA HIS A 518 12.73 -9.81 -11.23
C HIS A 518 12.07 -9.03 -12.38
N PRO A 519 12.85 -8.36 -13.23
CA PRO A 519 12.30 -7.46 -14.26
C PRO A 519 11.41 -8.19 -15.25
N GLU A 520 11.78 -9.38 -15.69
CA GLU A 520 10.98 -10.16 -16.63
C GLU A 520 9.63 -10.60 -16.01
N LEU A 521 9.60 -10.94 -14.72
CA LEU A 521 8.37 -11.27 -14.01
C LEU A 521 7.47 -10.05 -13.87
N LEU A 522 8.03 -8.88 -13.56
CA LEU A 522 7.26 -7.63 -13.46
C LEU A 522 6.58 -7.31 -14.80
N ASP A 523 7.31 -7.40 -15.90
CA ASP A 523 6.81 -7.14 -17.23
C ASP A 523 5.77 -8.19 -17.67
N TRP A 524 6.04 -9.46 -17.37
CA TRP A 524 5.08 -10.53 -17.67
C TRP A 524 3.76 -10.33 -16.92
N LEU A 525 3.82 -10.01 -15.60
CA LEU A 525 2.62 -9.73 -14.80
C LEU A 525 1.86 -8.51 -15.31
N ALA A 526 2.57 -7.43 -15.68
CA ALA A 526 1.95 -6.24 -16.26
C ALA A 526 1.26 -6.54 -17.59
N ALA A 527 1.92 -7.28 -18.48
CA ALA A 527 1.33 -7.71 -19.76
C ALA A 527 0.13 -8.65 -19.56
N GLU A 528 0.21 -9.58 -18.59
CA GLU A 528 -0.91 -10.47 -18.22
C GLU A 528 -2.09 -9.67 -17.67
N PHE A 529 -1.85 -8.69 -16.82
CA PHE A 529 -2.90 -7.84 -16.26
C PHE A 529 -3.65 -7.06 -17.35
N ILE A 530 -2.93 -6.51 -18.32
CA ILE A 530 -3.54 -5.85 -19.47
C ILE A 530 -4.33 -6.86 -20.30
N SER A 531 -3.75 -8.01 -20.65
CA SER A 531 -4.36 -8.99 -21.56
C SER A 531 -5.56 -9.72 -20.94
N SER A 532 -5.61 -9.86 -19.61
CA SER A 532 -6.78 -10.38 -18.89
C SER A 532 -7.93 -9.36 -18.78
N GLY A 533 -7.78 -8.16 -19.36
CA GLY A 533 -8.77 -7.10 -19.29
C GLY A 533 -8.74 -6.33 -17.97
N TRP A 534 -7.57 -6.18 -17.35
CA TRP A 534 -7.36 -5.47 -16.11
C TRP A 534 -8.13 -6.11 -14.92
N ASP A 535 -8.20 -7.44 -14.90
CA ASP A 535 -8.92 -8.23 -13.90
C ASP A 535 -8.09 -8.40 -12.64
N THR A 536 -8.47 -7.68 -11.57
CA THR A 536 -7.75 -7.70 -10.28
C THR A 536 -7.87 -9.04 -9.57
N LYS A 537 -9.05 -9.67 -9.57
CA LYS A 537 -9.22 -10.97 -8.90
C LYS A 537 -8.46 -12.09 -9.62
N ALA A 538 -8.45 -12.07 -10.95
CA ALA A 538 -7.67 -13.02 -11.75
C ALA A 538 -6.16 -12.85 -11.48
N MET A 539 -5.65 -11.62 -11.39
CA MET A 539 -4.25 -11.35 -11.07
C MET A 539 -3.88 -11.82 -9.64
N LEU A 540 -4.70 -11.53 -8.65
CA LEU A 540 -4.46 -12.01 -7.27
C LEU A 540 -4.55 -13.55 -7.21
N ARG A 541 -5.54 -14.15 -7.88
CA ARG A 541 -5.66 -15.61 -8.00
C ARG A 541 -4.39 -16.22 -8.57
N LEU A 542 -3.88 -15.68 -9.66
CA LEU A 542 -2.61 -16.11 -10.27
C LEU A 542 -1.47 -16.07 -9.24
N MET A 543 -1.31 -14.98 -8.51
CA MET A 543 -0.23 -14.85 -7.54
C MET A 543 -0.35 -15.84 -6.37
N VAL A 544 -1.56 -15.98 -5.78
CA VAL A 544 -1.75 -16.80 -4.57
C VAL A 544 -1.85 -18.30 -4.85
N THR A 545 -2.07 -18.72 -6.10
CA THR A 545 -2.02 -20.15 -6.49
C THR A 545 -0.62 -20.63 -6.84
N SER A 546 0.36 -19.73 -6.96
CA SER A 546 1.77 -20.09 -7.23
C SER A 546 2.40 -20.89 -6.08
N ALA A 547 3.33 -21.77 -6.40
CA ALA A 547 4.16 -22.46 -5.40
C ALA A 547 5.01 -21.45 -4.61
N THR A 548 5.41 -20.36 -5.25
CA THR A 548 6.13 -19.24 -4.61
C THR A 548 5.35 -18.64 -3.44
N TYR A 549 4.04 -18.40 -3.59
CA TYR A 549 3.20 -17.92 -2.49
C TYR A 549 3.00 -18.97 -1.40
N ARG A 550 2.93 -20.25 -1.79
CA ARG A 550 2.70 -21.36 -0.86
C ARG A 550 3.95 -21.82 -0.10
N GLN A 551 5.12 -21.27 -0.37
CA GLN A 551 6.34 -21.60 0.37
C GLN A 551 6.21 -21.37 1.88
N SER A 552 6.90 -22.19 2.66
CA SER A 552 7.15 -21.97 4.08
C SER A 552 8.03 -20.74 4.29
N SER A 553 7.78 -19.96 5.35
CA SER A 553 8.58 -18.80 5.75
C SER A 553 9.89 -19.17 6.49
N LYS A 554 10.16 -20.45 6.70
CA LYS A 554 11.33 -20.93 7.44
C LYS A 554 12.63 -20.60 6.72
N PHE A 555 13.60 -20.09 7.48
CA PHE A 555 14.94 -19.79 6.99
C PHE A 555 15.79 -21.05 6.82
N THR A 556 16.48 -21.14 5.67
CA THR A 556 17.68 -21.99 5.56
C THR A 556 18.93 -21.15 5.82
N PRO A 557 20.06 -21.73 6.31
CA PRO A 557 21.29 -20.97 6.53
C PRO A 557 21.75 -20.21 5.27
N ALA A 558 21.72 -20.85 4.11
CA ALA A 558 22.09 -20.24 2.83
C ALA A 558 21.19 -19.06 2.44
N ALA A 559 19.86 -19.20 2.61
CA ALA A 559 18.93 -18.11 2.31
C ALA A 559 19.08 -16.93 3.29
N ARG A 560 19.43 -17.21 4.57
CA ARG A 560 19.67 -16.16 5.56
C ARG A 560 20.92 -15.34 5.25
N GLU A 561 21.97 -15.99 4.77
CA GLU A 561 23.23 -15.31 4.43
C GLU A 561 23.13 -14.53 3.11
N ARG A 562 22.51 -15.16 2.10
CA ARG A 562 22.50 -14.65 0.74
C ARG A 562 21.38 -13.65 0.45
N ASP A 563 20.21 -13.88 1.03
CA ASP A 563 18.98 -13.08 0.83
C ASP A 563 18.23 -12.87 2.15
N PRO A 564 18.80 -12.09 3.09
CA PRO A 564 18.19 -11.85 4.40
C PRO A 564 16.79 -11.21 4.26
N ASP A 565 16.60 -10.31 3.30
CA ASP A 565 15.36 -9.56 3.09
C ASP A 565 14.36 -10.28 2.16
N ASN A 566 14.68 -11.53 1.76
CA ASN A 566 13.84 -12.33 0.88
C ASN A 566 13.48 -11.66 -0.46
N ARG A 567 14.41 -10.88 -1.02
CA ARG A 567 14.24 -10.22 -2.31
C ARG A 567 14.21 -11.19 -3.48
N LEU A 568 14.84 -12.36 -3.32
CA LEU A 568 14.88 -13.43 -4.31
C LEU A 568 13.74 -14.44 -4.16
N LEU A 569 12.92 -14.31 -3.09
CA LEU A 569 11.75 -15.16 -2.84
C LEU A 569 12.10 -16.65 -2.67
N ALA A 570 13.22 -16.91 -2.02
CA ALA A 570 13.63 -18.28 -1.67
C ALA A 570 12.76 -18.93 -0.58
N ARG A 571 11.90 -18.15 0.07
CA ARG A 571 10.97 -18.59 1.12
C ARG A 571 9.67 -17.79 1.08
N GLY A 572 8.63 -18.28 1.76
CA GLY A 572 7.39 -17.54 2.00
C GLY A 572 7.64 -16.25 2.78
N PRO A 573 6.78 -15.23 2.60
CA PRO A 573 6.92 -13.96 3.32
C PRO A 573 6.54 -14.12 4.79
N ARG A 574 7.23 -13.36 5.67
CA ARG A 574 6.88 -13.22 7.07
C ARG A 574 7.04 -11.77 7.50
N PHE A 575 5.93 -11.13 7.87
CA PHE A 575 5.93 -9.71 8.25
C PHE A 575 4.75 -9.36 9.16
N ARG A 576 4.88 -8.23 9.88
CA ARG A 576 3.84 -7.69 10.76
C ARG A 576 2.59 -7.29 9.96
N LEU A 577 1.43 -7.67 10.47
CA LEU A 577 0.13 -7.30 9.90
C LEU A 577 -0.19 -5.82 10.14
N PRO A 578 -0.96 -5.16 9.26
CA PRO A 578 -1.46 -3.81 9.49
C PRO A 578 -2.33 -3.73 10.75
N GLY A 579 -2.33 -2.57 11.42
CA GLY A 579 -3.08 -2.35 12.65
C GLY A 579 -4.57 -2.67 12.53
N GLU A 580 -5.17 -2.35 11.39
CA GLU A 580 -6.56 -2.69 11.08
C GLU A 580 -6.80 -4.20 11.14
N VAL A 581 -5.90 -4.99 10.56
CA VAL A 581 -6.01 -6.46 10.53
C VAL A 581 -5.76 -7.05 11.91
N VAL A 582 -4.81 -6.51 12.68
CA VAL A 582 -4.52 -6.95 14.07
C VAL A 582 -5.75 -6.76 14.95
N ARG A 583 -6.40 -5.58 14.89
CA ARG A 583 -7.62 -5.32 15.66
C ARG A 583 -8.79 -6.18 15.19
N ASP A 584 -8.99 -6.29 13.88
CA ASP A 584 -10.09 -7.06 13.30
C ASP A 584 -9.98 -8.56 13.65
N GLN A 585 -8.77 -9.12 13.71
CA GLN A 585 -8.55 -10.50 14.19
C GLN A 585 -8.97 -10.68 15.66
N ALA A 586 -8.59 -9.74 16.54
CA ALA A 586 -8.98 -9.82 17.95
C ALA A 586 -10.50 -9.78 18.11
N LEU A 587 -11.18 -8.91 17.37
CA LEU A 587 -12.65 -8.82 17.35
C LEU A 587 -13.29 -10.09 16.78
N ALA A 588 -12.74 -10.65 15.71
CA ALA A 588 -13.26 -11.88 15.10
C ALA A 588 -13.06 -13.10 16.02
N ALA A 589 -11.86 -13.30 16.58
CA ALA A 589 -11.58 -14.41 17.49
C ALA A 589 -12.45 -14.36 18.76
N SER A 590 -12.74 -13.17 19.26
CA SER A 590 -13.59 -12.94 20.43
C SER A 590 -15.09 -13.02 20.15
N GLY A 591 -15.50 -13.01 18.88
CA GLY A 591 -16.91 -12.98 18.47
C GLY A 591 -17.58 -11.60 18.67
N LEU A 592 -16.80 -10.54 18.80
CA LEU A 592 -17.29 -9.15 18.89
C LEU A 592 -17.47 -8.49 17.53
N LEU A 593 -16.80 -8.97 16.49
CA LEU A 593 -16.74 -8.29 15.19
C LEU A 593 -18.14 -8.07 14.60
N ALA A 594 -18.50 -6.82 14.38
CA ALA A 594 -19.66 -6.44 13.60
C ALA A 594 -19.34 -6.48 12.11
N THR A 595 -20.08 -7.27 11.33
CA THR A 595 -19.81 -7.56 9.91
C THR A 595 -20.52 -6.63 8.94
N LYS A 596 -21.16 -5.56 9.42
CA LYS A 596 -21.83 -4.56 8.58
C LYS A 596 -20.85 -3.89 7.64
N ILE A 597 -21.12 -3.90 6.34
CA ILE A 597 -20.29 -3.27 5.29
C ILE A 597 -20.84 -1.89 4.95
N GLY A 598 -19.93 -0.91 4.76
CA GLY A 598 -20.29 0.44 4.34
C GLY A 598 -20.92 1.30 5.45
N GLY A 599 -21.37 2.48 5.07
CA GLY A 599 -21.98 3.47 5.95
C GLY A 599 -20.98 4.38 6.68
N PRO A 600 -21.45 5.33 7.49
CA PRO A 600 -20.60 6.30 8.16
C PRO A 600 -19.47 5.68 8.99
N SER A 601 -18.40 6.41 9.17
CA SER A 601 -17.29 6.06 10.07
C SER A 601 -17.77 6.04 11.52
N VAL A 602 -17.19 5.14 12.33
CA VAL A 602 -17.54 4.92 13.74
C VAL A 602 -16.38 5.32 14.65
N LYS A 603 -16.71 5.62 15.89
CA LYS A 603 -15.75 6.05 16.92
C LYS A 603 -15.56 4.94 17.96
N PRO A 604 -14.57 4.02 17.79
CA PRO A 604 -14.25 3.01 18.80
C PRO A 604 -13.66 3.64 20.06
N TYR A 605 -13.24 2.82 21.05
CA TYR A 605 -12.55 3.31 22.24
C TYR A 605 -11.35 4.18 21.87
N HIS A 606 -11.15 5.25 22.65
CA HIS A 606 -10.08 6.21 22.47
C HIS A 606 -9.62 6.72 23.84
N PRO A 607 -8.34 7.00 24.06
CA PRO A 607 -7.86 7.58 25.32
C PRO A 607 -8.62 8.85 25.67
N PRO A 608 -9.18 8.98 26.89
CA PRO A 608 -9.92 10.17 27.30
C PRO A 608 -8.99 11.38 27.37
N GLY A 609 -9.50 12.56 27.04
CA GLY A 609 -8.78 13.83 27.13
C GLY A 609 -7.79 14.11 26.00
N LEU A 610 -7.52 13.15 25.11
CA LEU A 610 -6.54 13.34 24.03
C LEU A 610 -7.00 14.38 23.00
N TYR A 611 -8.26 14.36 22.61
CA TYR A 611 -8.81 15.35 21.67
C TYR A 611 -8.80 16.74 22.25
N GLU A 612 -9.22 16.87 23.51
CA GLU A 612 -9.27 18.15 24.22
C GLU A 612 -7.89 18.79 24.35
N GLN A 613 -6.86 17.99 24.55
CA GLN A 613 -5.47 18.48 24.68
C GLN A 613 -4.86 18.95 23.35
N ILE A 614 -5.18 18.26 22.25
CA ILE A 614 -4.53 18.51 20.96
C ILE A 614 -5.34 19.52 20.13
N THR A 615 -6.67 19.56 20.31
CA THR A 615 -7.57 20.35 19.47
C THR A 615 -8.09 21.63 20.16
N GLU A 616 -7.43 22.08 21.23
CA GLU A 616 -7.79 23.32 21.93
C GLU A 616 -7.79 24.51 20.93
N GLY A 617 -8.95 25.17 20.80
CA GLY A 617 -9.13 26.24 19.83
C GLY A 617 -9.59 25.82 18.43
N SER A 618 -9.73 24.51 18.15
CA SER A 618 -10.30 24.02 16.89
C SER A 618 -11.79 23.62 17.02
N GLY A 619 -12.50 23.48 15.88
CA GLY A 619 -13.96 23.30 15.88
C GLY A 619 -14.47 21.95 16.39
N THR A 620 -13.64 20.90 16.55
CA THR A 620 -14.05 19.57 17.02
C THR A 620 -13.14 19.12 18.13
N THR A 621 -13.53 19.38 19.36
CA THR A 621 -12.69 19.24 20.55
C THR A 621 -13.00 18.02 21.41
N VAL A 622 -14.11 17.30 21.14
CA VAL A 622 -14.56 16.19 22.00
C VAL A 622 -14.71 14.92 21.19
N TYR A 623 -14.06 13.85 21.65
CA TYR A 623 -14.28 12.51 21.12
C TYR A 623 -15.30 11.77 22.00
N VAL A 624 -16.43 11.44 21.40
CA VAL A 624 -17.47 10.61 22.07
C VAL A 624 -17.44 9.23 21.44
N PRO A 625 -16.99 8.18 22.15
CA PRO A 625 -17.06 6.81 21.66
C PRO A 625 -18.48 6.42 21.25
N GLY A 626 -18.62 5.60 20.22
CA GLY A 626 -19.85 4.94 19.83
C GLY A 626 -20.31 3.95 20.89
N LYS A 627 -21.42 3.25 20.62
CA LYS A 627 -21.98 2.23 21.50
C LYS A 627 -22.33 0.97 20.73
N GLY A 628 -22.36 -0.18 21.42
CA GLY A 628 -22.75 -1.45 20.83
C GLY A 628 -21.88 -1.84 19.63
N GLU A 629 -22.52 -2.13 18.48
CA GLU A 629 -21.79 -2.55 17.26
C GLU A 629 -20.80 -1.52 16.74
N ASP A 630 -21.01 -0.22 16.96
CA ASP A 630 -20.10 0.82 16.49
C ASP A 630 -18.70 0.72 17.11
N LEU A 631 -18.60 0.18 18.33
CA LEU A 631 -17.31 -0.10 18.98
C LEU A 631 -16.55 -1.24 18.32
N HIS A 632 -17.26 -2.15 17.63
CA HIS A 632 -16.75 -3.43 17.19
C HIS A 632 -16.76 -3.60 15.65
N ARG A 633 -17.07 -2.55 14.89
CA ARG A 633 -16.96 -2.58 13.44
C ARG A 633 -15.52 -2.78 12.99
N ARG A 634 -15.36 -3.26 11.75
CA ARG A 634 -14.03 -3.39 11.13
C ARG A 634 -13.26 -2.07 11.18
N SER A 635 -11.97 -2.17 11.39
CA SER A 635 -11.08 -1.04 11.65
C SER A 635 -10.99 -0.04 10.50
N LEU A 636 -11.24 -0.48 9.26
CA LEU A 636 -11.29 0.45 8.12
C LEU A 636 -12.43 1.49 8.23
N TYR A 637 -13.43 1.25 9.07
CA TYR A 637 -14.53 2.18 9.37
C TYR A 637 -14.26 3.10 10.56
N THR A 638 -13.09 2.96 11.21
CA THR A 638 -12.70 3.86 12.30
C THR A 638 -12.62 5.30 11.78
N TYR A 639 -13.28 6.22 12.49
CA TYR A 639 -13.24 7.65 12.23
C TYR A 639 -11.79 8.16 12.20
N TRP A 640 -11.41 8.78 11.08
CA TRP A 640 -10.05 9.23 10.83
C TRP A 640 -9.96 10.74 10.86
N LYS A 641 -9.55 11.30 12.04
CA LYS A 641 -9.22 12.71 12.20
C LYS A 641 -7.73 12.92 11.90
N ARG A 642 -7.40 13.80 10.94
CA ARG A 642 -6.00 13.99 10.52
C ARG A 642 -5.11 14.56 11.61
N SER A 643 -5.61 15.54 12.37
CA SER A 643 -4.85 16.15 13.47
C SER A 643 -4.66 15.19 14.66
N VAL A 644 -5.55 14.22 14.85
CA VAL A 644 -5.53 13.25 15.95
C VAL A 644 -5.96 11.86 15.46
N PRO A 645 -5.15 11.16 14.64
CA PRO A 645 -5.48 9.80 14.22
C PRO A 645 -5.56 8.85 15.43
N ASN A 646 -6.27 7.73 15.26
CA ASN A 646 -6.42 6.73 16.33
C ASN A 646 -5.04 6.21 16.79
N PRO A 647 -4.66 6.41 18.08
CA PRO A 647 -3.31 6.06 18.57
C PRO A 647 -2.97 4.58 18.44
N ALA A 648 -3.94 3.68 18.65
CA ALA A 648 -3.73 2.24 18.52
C ALA A 648 -3.35 1.87 17.06
N MET A 649 -3.96 2.52 16.07
CA MET A 649 -3.59 2.31 14.66
C MET A 649 -2.21 2.88 14.34
N MET A 650 -1.88 4.07 14.89
CA MET A 650 -0.57 4.70 14.69
C MET A 650 0.57 3.88 15.27
N LEU A 651 0.37 3.20 16.41
CA LEU A 651 1.36 2.28 16.98
C LEU A 651 1.67 1.08 16.05
N PHE A 652 0.75 0.71 15.16
CA PHE A 652 0.94 -0.31 14.13
C PHE A 652 1.17 0.29 12.75
N ASP A 653 1.86 1.43 12.69
CA ASP A 653 2.36 2.07 11.47
C ASP A 653 1.29 2.55 10.48
N ALA A 654 0.05 2.81 10.93
CA ALA A 654 -0.93 3.45 10.06
C ALA A 654 -0.51 4.90 9.74
N PRO A 655 -0.66 5.38 8.50
CA PRO A 655 -0.21 6.72 8.11
C PRO A 655 -1.18 7.80 8.58
N PHE A 656 -0.70 9.05 8.70
CA PHE A 656 -1.55 10.22 9.00
C PHE A 656 -2.58 10.52 7.88
N ARG A 657 -2.30 10.07 6.66
CA ARG A 657 -3.13 10.33 5.47
C ARG A 657 -3.24 11.82 5.11
N GLU A 658 -2.23 12.61 5.44
CA GLU A 658 -2.07 13.96 4.93
C GLU A 658 -1.58 13.97 3.48
N THR A 659 -0.69 13.03 3.16
CA THR A 659 -0.13 12.78 1.84
C THR A 659 -0.41 11.36 1.37
N CYS A 660 -0.22 11.10 0.08
CA CYS A 660 -0.30 9.77 -0.51
C CYS A 660 0.76 8.83 0.08
N VAL A 661 0.34 7.64 0.54
CA VAL A 661 1.24 6.62 1.09
C VAL A 661 1.03 5.31 0.34
N MET A 662 2.09 4.84 -0.33
CA MET A 662 2.09 3.60 -1.11
C MET A 662 2.70 2.42 -0.35
N ARG A 663 3.46 2.71 0.68
CA ARG A 663 4.15 1.72 1.49
C ARG A 663 4.22 2.19 2.94
N ARG A 664 3.66 1.39 3.86
CA ARG A 664 3.80 1.64 5.29
C ARG A 664 5.15 1.10 5.80
N PRO A 665 5.80 1.76 6.77
CA PRO A 665 6.85 1.12 7.56
C PRO A 665 6.29 -0.11 8.28
N ARG A 666 7.17 -0.98 8.77
CA ARG A 666 6.80 -2.15 9.58
C ARG A 666 7.72 -2.21 10.77
N THR A 667 7.31 -1.56 11.84
CA THR A 667 8.06 -1.54 13.09
C THR A 667 7.67 -2.72 13.99
N ASN A 668 8.54 -3.02 14.95
CA ASN A 668 8.24 -3.96 16.03
C ASN A 668 8.72 -3.32 17.33
N THR A 669 7.79 -2.69 18.04
CA THR A 669 8.09 -1.91 19.26
C THR A 669 7.42 -2.51 20.49
N PRO A 670 8.00 -2.35 21.69
CA PRO A 670 7.35 -2.74 22.94
C PRO A 670 5.99 -2.06 23.18
N LEU A 671 5.78 -0.88 22.61
CA LEU A 671 4.50 -0.16 22.70
C LEU A 671 3.36 -0.88 22.00
N GLN A 672 3.64 -1.62 20.92
CA GLN A 672 2.64 -2.45 20.25
C GLN A 672 2.15 -3.57 21.19
N ALA A 673 3.06 -4.28 21.87
CA ALA A 673 2.68 -5.31 22.84
C ALA A 673 1.94 -4.68 24.04
N LEU A 674 2.39 -3.53 24.54
CA LEU A 674 1.72 -2.81 25.62
C LEU A 674 0.30 -2.41 25.25
N ASN A 675 0.08 -1.96 24.01
CA ASN A 675 -1.25 -1.62 23.49
C ASN A 675 -2.17 -2.85 23.48
N LEU A 676 -1.70 -4.00 22.98
CA LEU A 676 -2.47 -5.24 22.96
C LEU A 676 -2.85 -5.75 24.36
N LEU A 677 -2.06 -5.40 25.37
CA LEU A 677 -2.32 -5.81 26.76
C LEU A 677 -3.25 -4.85 27.52
N ASN A 678 -3.33 -3.57 27.13
CA ASN A 678 -3.96 -2.54 27.97
C ASN A 678 -5.08 -1.73 27.31
N ASP A 679 -5.13 -1.67 25.96
CA ASP A 679 -6.20 -0.93 25.28
C ASP A 679 -7.55 -1.60 25.55
N PRO A 680 -8.60 -0.84 25.91
CA PRO A 680 -9.92 -1.38 26.22
C PRO A 680 -10.47 -2.34 25.17
N THR A 681 -10.22 -2.10 23.89
CA THR A 681 -10.66 -2.99 22.79
C THR A 681 -10.08 -4.40 22.95
N TYR A 682 -8.77 -4.51 23.24
CA TYR A 682 -8.11 -5.80 23.35
C TYR A 682 -8.38 -6.50 24.68
N VAL A 683 -8.55 -5.75 25.76
CA VAL A 683 -8.96 -6.30 27.07
C VAL A 683 -10.37 -6.87 26.97
N GLU A 684 -11.31 -6.15 26.38
CA GLU A 684 -12.68 -6.61 26.12
C GLU A 684 -12.70 -7.82 25.19
N ALA A 685 -11.92 -7.79 24.10
CA ALA A 685 -11.79 -8.94 23.19
C ALA A 685 -11.23 -10.18 23.91
N SER A 686 -10.24 -9.99 24.80
CA SER A 686 -9.67 -11.08 25.61
C SER A 686 -10.72 -11.70 26.53
N ARG A 687 -11.53 -10.88 27.19
CA ARG A 687 -12.62 -11.33 28.06
C ARG A 687 -13.67 -12.12 27.25
N ARG A 688 -14.06 -11.64 26.09
CA ARG A 688 -15.02 -12.32 25.21
C ARG A 688 -14.45 -13.62 24.65
N LEU A 689 -13.17 -13.64 24.28
CA LEU A 689 -12.48 -14.88 23.86
C LEU A 689 -12.44 -15.89 25.01
N ALA A 690 -12.17 -15.45 26.25
CA ALA A 690 -12.23 -16.29 27.44
C ALA A 690 -13.64 -16.90 27.66
N GLN A 691 -14.70 -16.13 27.46
CA GLN A 691 -16.07 -16.65 27.51
C GLN A 691 -16.29 -17.76 26.47
N ARG A 692 -15.83 -17.57 25.24
CA ARG A 692 -15.89 -18.59 24.20
C ARG A 692 -15.11 -19.86 24.59
N MET A 693 -13.91 -19.69 25.16
CA MET A 693 -13.12 -20.82 25.66
C MET A 693 -13.88 -21.63 26.69
N LEU A 694 -14.56 -20.97 27.63
CA LEU A 694 -15.32 -21.62 28.70
C LEU A 694 -16.63 -22.28 28.20
N LEU A 695 -17.32 -21.66 27.25
CA LEU A 695 -18.62 -22.09 26.77
C LEU A 695 -18.56 -23.04 25.58
N GLU A 696 -17.62 -22.82 24.65
CA GLU A 696 -17.51 -23.55 23.40
C GLU A 696 -16.36 -24.60 23.42
N GLY A 697 -15.35 -24.42 24.30
CA GLY A 697 -14.14 -25.22 24.33
C GLY A 697 -14.28 -26.61 24.99
N GLY A 698 -15.45 -27.00 25.46
CA GLY A 698 -15.70 -28.31 26.11
C GLY A 698 -15.40 -28.30 27.62
N ALA A 699 -15.36 -29.50 28.21
CA ALA A 699 -15.36 -29.62 29.68
C ALA A 699 -13.98 -29.56 30.34
N SER A 700 -12.89 -29.93 29.61
CA SER A 700 -11.56 -29.97 30.20
C SER A 700 -10.78 -28.66 29.95
N THR A 701 -9.87 -28.32 30.87
CA THR A 701 -8.96 -27.19 30.72
C THR A 701 -8.16 -27.28 29.40
N SER A 702 -7.65 -28.46 29.08
CA SER A 702 -6.89 -28.68 27.86
C SER A 702 -7.72 -28.42 26.60
N SER A 703 -8.99 -28.86 26.55
CA SER A 703 -9.86 -28.60 25.39
C SER A 703 -10.21 -27.11 25.25
N ARG A 704 -10.46 -26.43 26.36
CA ARG A 704 -10.74 -24.97 26.40
C ARG A 704 -9.56 -24.14 25.91
N LEU A 705 -8.35 -24.46 26.41
CA LEU A 705 -7.10 -23.83 25.96
C LEU A 705 -6.83 -24.08 24.47
N THR A 706 -7.02 -25.32 24.02
CA THR A 706 -6.89 -25.67 22.59
C THR A 706 -7.88 -24.89 21.73
N HIS A 707 -9.13 -24.76 22.17
CA HIS A 707 -10.14 -24.00 21.44
C HIS A 707 -9.76 -22.53 21.27
N GLY A 708 -9.38 -21.85 22.36
CA GLY A 708 -8.93 -20.46 22.31
C GLY A 708 -7.69 -20.27 21.43
N PHE A 709 -6.72 -21.17 21.57
CA PHE A 709 -5.51 -21.16 20.76
C PHE A 709 -5.83 -21.29 19.26
N ARG A 710 -6.71 -22.23 18.89
CA ARG A 710 -7.16 -22.42 17.50
C ARG A 710 -7.94 -21.22 16.94
N LEU A 711 -8.78 -20.58 17.74
CA LEU A 711 -9.51 -19.38 17.31
C LEU A 711 -8.58 -18.23 16.89
N VAL A 712 -7.40 -18.16 17.49
CA VAL A 712 -6.42 -17.10 17.23
C VAL A 712 -5.39 -17.48 16.16
N THR A 713 -4.90 -18.72 16.19
CA THR A 713 -3.80 -19.17 15.32
C THR A 713 -4.21 -20.14 14.21
N ALA A 714 -5.45 -20.65 14.25
CA ALA A 714 -6.01 -21.72 13.42
C ALA A 714 -5.42 -23.12 13.68
N ARG A 715 -4.21 -23.26 14.24
CA ARG A 715 -3.53 -24.53 14.53
C ARG A 715 -3.76 -25.01 15.96
N HIS A 716 -3.46 -26.26 16.19
CA HIS A 716 -3.37 -26.80 17.54
C HIS A 716 -2.11 -26.33 18.27
N PRO A 717 -2.16 -26.12 19.62
CA PRO A 717 -0.96 -25.81 20.39
C PRO A 717 -0.03 -27.02 20.45
N HIS A 718 1.27 -26.78 20.43
CA HIS A 718 2.27 -27.80 20.70
C HIS A 718 2.28 -28.20 22.18
N PRO A 719 2.77 -29.39 22.57
CA PRO A 719 2.81 -29.82 23.97
C PRO A 719 3.49 -28.82 24.92
N ALA A 720 4.58 -28.19 24.48
CA ALA A 720 5.28 -27.18 25.27
C ALA A 720 4.43 -25.90 25.48
N GLU A 721 3.72 -25.45 24.46
CA GLU A 721 2.80 -24.30 24.54
C GLU A 721 1.64 -24.61 25.49
N MET A 722 1.05 -25.80 25.39
CA MET A 722 0.00 -26.25 26.29
C MET A 722 0.47 -26.27 27.74
N THR A 723 1.69 -26.75 28.02
CA THR A 723 2.26 -26.72 29.38
C THR A 723 2.36 -25.31 29.92
N ILE A 724 2.86 -24.37 29.12
CA ILE A 724 3.00 -22.96 29.53
C ILE A 724 1.62 -22.32 29.78
N LEU A 725 0.66 -22.54 28.87
CA LEU A 725 -0.69 -21.98 29.01
C LEU A 725 -1.41 -22.53 30.23
N THR A 726 -1.28 -23.83 30.51
CA THR A 726 -1.89 -24.46 31.68
C THR A 726 -1.29 -23.89 32.97
N ALA A 727 0.04 -23.81 33.08
CA ALA A 727 0.70 -23.24 34.25
C ALA A 727 0.36 -21.76 34.46
N SER A 728 0.25 -21.00 33.38
CA SER A 728 -0.19 -19.60 33.43
C SER A 728 -1.64 -19.47 33.94
N LEU A 729 -2.55 -20.30 33.46
CA LEU A 729 -3.94 -20.32 33.89
C LEU A 729 -4.05 -20.70 35.37
N GLU A 730 -3.37 -21.74 35.82
CA GLU A 730 -3.38 -22.19 37.22
C GLU A 730 -2.90 -21.08 38.16
N ARG A 731 -1.81 -20.42 37.84
CA ARG A 731 -1.27 -19.31 38.61
C ARG A 731 -2.24 -18.14 38.68
N THR A 732 -2.73 -17.67 37.54
CA THR A 732 -3.63 -16.52 37.50
C THR A 732 -4.98 -16.80 38.14
N LEU A 733 -5.45 -18.05 38.11
CA LEU A 733 -6.66 -18.46 38.84
C LEU A 733 -6.48 -18.32 40.34
N LEU A 734 -5.33 -18.73 40.90
CA LEU A 734 -5.02 -18.54 42.34
C LEU A 734 -4.91 -17.06 42.67
N ASP A 735 -4.30 -16.25 41.82
CA ASP A 735 -4.18 -14.81 42.03
C ASP A 735 -5.56 -14.14 42.10
N PHE A 736 -6.48 -14.44 41.18
CA PHE A 736 -7.83 -13.87 41.16
C PHE A 736 -8.78 -14.47 42.23
N GLN A 737 -8.53 -15.68 42.68
CA GLN A 737 -9.22 -16.21 43.87
C GLN A 737 -8.84 -15.46 45.13
N ALA A 738 -7.57 -15.01 45.22
CA ALA A 738 -7.08 -14.19 46.33
C ALA A 738 -7.47 -12.71 46.23
N ASP A 739 -7.71 -12.22 44.96
CA ASP A 739 -8.16 -10.84 44.68
C ASP A 739 -9.44 -10.80 43.85
N PRO A 740 -10.61 -11.07 44.42
CA PRO A 740 -11.91 -11.01 43.72
C PRO A 740 -12.22 -9.60 43.18
N ALA A 741 -11.74 -8.53 43.84
CA ALA A 741 -11.99 -7.17 43.40
C ALA A 741 -11.22 -6.85 42.10
N GLY A 742 -9.98 -7.32 41.99
CA GLY A 742 -9.19 -7.22 40.78
C GLY A 742 -9.80 -8.02 39.63
N ALA A 743 -10.37 -9.21 39.92
CA ALA A 743 -11.10 -9.98 38.92
C ALA A 743 -12.30 -9.20 38.37
N GLU A 744 -13.14 -8.65 39.24
CA GLU A 744 -14.30 -7.85 38.86
C GLU A 744 -13.89 -6.60 38.06
N ALA A 745 -12.86 -5.90 38.49
CA ALA A 745 -12.34 -4.71 37.79
C ALA A 745 -11.93 -5.05 36.34
N LEU A 746 -11.19 -6.15 36.12
CA LEU A 746 -10.79 -6.63 34.81
C LEU A 746 -12.01 -6.96 33.93
N LEU A 747 -13.02 -7.61 34.51
CA LEU A 747 -14.21 -8.06 33.79
C LEU A 747 -15.19 -6.92 33.43
N HIS A 748 -15.02 -5.73 33.99
CA HIS A 748 -15.85 -4.56 33.70
C HIS A 748 -15.22 -3.65 32.60
N VAL A 749 -14.07 -4.00 32.06
CA VAL A 749 -13.49 -3.23 30.96
C VAL A 749 -14.29 -3.46 29.68
N GLY A 750 -14.69 -2.37 29.00
CA GLY A 750 -15.49 -2.39 27.78
C GLY A 750 -17.00 -2.51 28.03
N GLU A 751 -17.80 -2.39 26.95
CA GLU A 751 -19.28 -2.38 27.03
C GLU A 751 -19.93 -3.77 26.84
N ALA A 752 -19.22 -4.75 26.30
CA ALA A 752 -19.80 -6.07 26.04
C ALA A 752 -20.19 -6.77 27.36
N ILE A 753 -21.41 -7.25 27.40
CA ILE A 753 -21.98 -7.88 28.61
C ILE A 753 -21.31 -9.24 28.87
N THR A 754 -20.89 -9.45 30.11
CA THR A 754 -20.45 -10.77 30.58
C THR A 754 -21.63 -11.71 30.72
N GLN A 755 -21.50 -12.95 30.23
CA GLN A 755 -22.59 -13.94 30.33
C GLN A 755 -22.82 -14.31 31.79
N PRO A 756 -24.09 -14.27 32.28
CA PRO A 756 -24.42 -14.66 33.66
C PRO A 756 -24.03 -16.12 33.96
N GLY A 757 -23.65 -16.39 35.20
CA GLY A 757 -23.35 -17.75 35.67
C GLY A 757 -21.90 -18.22 35.52
N LEU A 758 -21.02 -17.45 34.92
CA LEU A 758 -19.59 -17.73 34.92
C LEU A 758 -18.95 -17.29 36.25
N ASN A 759 -18.00 -18.10 36.75
CA ASN A 759 -17.22 -17.74 37.93
C ASN A 759 -16.25 -16.60 37.56
N ALA A 760 -16.28 -15.50 38.33
CA ALA A 760 -15.49 -14.29 38.01
C ALA A 760 -13.99 -14.55 38.03
N ALA A 761 -13.46 -15.26 39.03
CA ALA A 761 -12.05 -15.57 39.13
C ALA A 761 -11.56 -16.48 37.97
N GLU A 762 -12.37 -17.49 37.60
CA GLU A 762 -12.08 -18.36 36.46
C GLU A 762 -12.11 -17.57 35.16
N LEU A 763 -13.13 -16.76 34.93
CA LEU A 763 -13.22 -15.93 33.71
C LEU A 763 -12.06 -14.94 33.61
N ALA A 764 -11.67 -14.29 34.72
CA ALA A 764 -10.54 -13.36 34.75
C ALA A 764 -9.21 -14.09 34.44
N ALA A 765 -9.02 -15.30 34.97
CA ALA A 765 -7.85 -16.12 34.68
C ALA A 765 -7.77 -16.51 33.18
N TYR A 766 -8.90 -16.96 32.61
CA TYR A 766 -8.97 -17.23 31.15
C TYR A 766 -8.81 -15.97 30.32
N THR A 767 -9.26 -14.78 30.81
CA THR A 767 -9.06 -13.50 30.13
C THR A 767 -7.57 -13.16 30.01
N THR A 768 -6.79 -13.40 31.06
CA THR A 768 -5.32 -13.20 31.04
C THR A 768 -4.63 -14.13 30.01
N VAL A 769 -5.07 -15.40 29.96
CA VAL A 769 -4.57 -16.35 28.96
C VAL A 769 -4.97 -15.90 27.55
N ALA A 770 -6.21 -15.48 27.34
CA ALA A 770 -6.71 -14.98 26.05
C ALA A 770 -5.93 -13.72 25.60
N SER A 771 -5.62 -12.80 26.53
CA SER A 771 -4.75 -11.65 26.25
C SER A 771 -3.34 -12.06 25.79
N THR A 772 -2.78 -13.10 26.43
CA THR A 772 -1.51 -13.68 26.00
C THR A 772 -1.61 -14.24 24.56
N LEU A 773 -2.68 -14.96 24.24
CA LEU A 773 -2.90 -15.51 22.89
C LEU A 773 -3.01 -14.42 21.84
N LEU A 774 -3.74 -13.34 22.13
CA LEU A 774 -3.88 -12.21 21.19
C LEU A 774 -2.57 -11.43 21.00
N ASN A 775 -1.61 -11.55 21.93
CA ASN A 775 -0.30 -10.89 21.87
C ASN A 775 0.84 -11.80 21.39
N LEU A 776 0.55 -13.03 20.95
CA LEU A 776 1.54 -13.90 20.33
C LEU A 776 2.09 -13.26 19.07
N ASP A 777 3.39 -13.42 18.81
CA ASP A 777 4.01 -12.98 17.56
C ASP A 777 3.32 -13.57 16.32
N GLU A 778 2.96 -14.85 16.37
CA GLU A 778 2.19 -15.54 15.32
C GLU A 778 0.80 -14.90 15.07
N THR A 779 0.18 -14.33 16.10
CA THR A 779 -1.13 -13.65 15.96
C THR A 779 -1.01 -12.35 15.17
N VAL A 780 0.04 -11.57 15.44
CA VAL A 780 0.23 -10.24 14.86
C VAL A 780 1.13 -10.23 13.64
N THR A 781 1.59 -11.40 13.21
CA THR A 781 2.48 -11.58 12.07
C THR A 781 1.84 -12.54 11.06
N LYS A 782 2.04 -12.25 9.79
CA LYS A 782 1.74 -13.17 8.69
C LYS A 782 2.91 -14.13 8.50
N GLU A 783 2.64 -15.42 8.35
CA GLU A 783 3.61 -16.45 7.97
C GLU A 783 3.25 -17.13 6.66
#